data_b29edb894faa05e17405d537387d7396
#
_entry.id   b29edb894faa05e17405d537387d7396
#
_cell.length_a   1.000
_cell.length_b   1.000
_cell.length_c   1.000
_cell.angle_alpha   90.00
_cell.angle_beta   90.00
_cell.angle_gamma   90.00
#
_symmetry.space_group_name_H-M   'P 1'
#
loop_
_entity.id
_entity.type
_entity.pdbx_description
1 polymer ?
#
loop_
_entity_poly.entity_id
_entity_poly.type
_entity_poly.pdbx_seq_one_letter_code
_entity_poly.pdbx_strand_id
1 'polypeptide(L)'
;MNIKHRVILSVSMVVLLILIGGPSGAGRQTQPDLVLVAAERSHTEVITSSQQSFSITAPADTPLENASIQLEVVAGEAVNPHLRSSGAVDCSSLKSVVADVVTPGMNSEEKALALWRFVMDACYHGRWGTSLDGLEHLNVYGYGYCGTYAAVLESLWWTAGLTARHVNIGNHAATEVYYDNSWHYIDADTRAFYLLKDNRTIASLEELNDNPELWTMLRRGSSRKAGKKQYYMTMHPNGHGRSPVYTNDFSMAKGDVMTLGWQSRGKWCLNRGEEGGKEPAWEPPYYGNGLFRFHRDFANPSQSRSGLVSSTNIDWQDGEAGYLHPQKAKQEASLVYRVKTPYFMPEATLSGRFLRKGTSDSLELDISTDNGKRWVTIWRAEGTGSVKGSAVTTQTQQVTTNVPWKYSYLMRLRMRAGKSSRDVGAYNLESASVLAYNLRCLPALRQGANRITFSDEAKASRTVKVTYSWRDDLPVRLSNDTPMEGEQVSVSVRVANRGAAEAVNVPVFLYFGNPSQGGVEIGRETIARIPAGGSGLATFSWKATRKIAGKAVNPGAQLYAVVNPDNRVPESDETNNSFSRTVKVLNPPDVRIPSESFIRFESVKERPQSLAIVATVRNLSNSAAHGLFLDDQAAGESVVVTVYDGNPAKGGKEIGRETIPKLLPLEYRNVSVQWDIAQIKGAHTVYVQIHPPVNLTRALGVKTSSTMAVPIDLDAYRRCKGK
;
A
#
# COMPACT_ATOMS: atom_id res chain seq x y z
N MET A 1 29.70 -34.32 -19.95
CA MET A 1 29.02 -34.74 -18.73
C MET A 1 27.76 -33.88 -18.64
N ASN A 2 26.62 -34.45 -19.07
CA ASN A 2 25.34 -33.75 -19.30
C ASN A 2 24.55 -33.69 -18.01
N ILE A 3 24.25 -32.49 -17.52
CA ILE A 3 23.26 -32.29 -16.47
C ILE A 3 22.03 -31.59 -17.09
N LYS A 4 20.96 -32.37 -17.26
CA LYS A 4 19.66 -31.89 -17.70
C LYS A 4 19.00 -31.10 -16.57
N HIS A 5 18.78 -29.82 -16.74
CA HIS A 5 17.91 -29.04 -15.87
C HIS A 5 16.46 -29.31 -16.27
N ARG A 6 15.72 -29.90 -15.34
CA ARG A 6 14.24 -29.96 -15.39
C ARG A 6 13.72 -28.61 -14.87
N VAL A 7 13.12 -27.86 -15.77
CA VAL A 7 12.29 -26.70 -15.44
C VAL A 7 10.96 -27.23 -14.94
N ILE A 8 10.65 -27.05 -13.67
CA ILE A 8 9.32 -27.29 -13.11
C ILE A 8 8.56 -25.97 -13.29
N LEU A 9 7.69 -25.93 -14.29
CA LEU A 9 6.65 -24.90 -14.42
C LEU A 9 5.54 -25.22 -13.40
N SER A 10 5.46 -24.49 -12.32
CA SER A 10 4.28 -24.45 -11.46
C SER A 10 3.24 -23.54 -12.08
N VAL A 11 2.33 -24.10 -12.85
CA VAL A 11 1.12 -23.41 -13.30
C VAL A 11 0.11 -23.46 -12.16
N SER A 12 0.00 -22.37 -11.41
CA SER A 12 -1.13 -22.20 -10.47
C SER A 12 -2.37 -21.81 -11.25
N MET A 13 -3.15 -22.81 -11.59
CA MET A 13 -4.44 -22.70 -12.25
C MET A 13 -5.48 -22.31 -11.19
N VAL A 14 -5.91 -21.04 -11.16
CA VAL A 14 -7.11 -20.65 -10.42
C VAL A 14 -8.32 -21.15 -11.19
N VAL A 15 -8.84 -22.31 -10.78
CA VAL A 15 -10.11 -22.85 -11.28
C VAL A 15 -11.24 -22.10 -10.58
N LEU A 16 -11.95 -21.28 -11.34
CA LEU A 16 -13.28 -20.79 -10.98
C LEU A 16 -14.25 -21.98 -11.11
N LEU A 17 -14.57 -22.63 -9.99
CA LEU A 17 -15.57 -23.70 -9.98
C LEU A 17 -16.96 -23.10 -10.21
N ILE A 18 -17.42 -23.13 -11.46
CA ILE A 18 -18.84 -23.11 -11.76
C ILE A 18 -19.35 -24.50 -11.35
N LEU A 19 -20.21 -24.55 -10.34
CA LEU A 19 -20.94 -25.76 -9.95
C LEU A 19 -21.84 -26.24 -11.10
N ILE A 20 -21.31 -27.15 -11.94
CA ILE A 20 -22.10 -28.02 -12.76
C ILE A 20 -22.16 -29.35 -12.01
N GLY A 21 -23.35 -29.72 -11.53
CA GLY A 21 -23.57 -30.95 -10.81
C GLY A 21 -23.18 -32.17 -11.65
N GLY A 22 -22.13 -32.86 -11.25
CA GLY A 22 -21.77 -34.20 -11.67
C GLY A 22 -22.16 -35.19 -10.56
N PRO A 23 -22.34 -36.48 -10.87
CA PRO A 23 -22.94 -37.43 -9.95
C PRO A 23 -22.09 -37.64 -8.70
N SER A 24 -22.74 -37.53 -7.55
CA SER A 24 -22.22 -37.71 -6.21
C SER A 24 -21.65 -39.12 -6.02
N GLY A 25 -20.32 -39.19 -5.83
CA GLY A 25 -19.67 -40.37 -5.26
C GLY A 25 -20.01 -40.53 -3.77
N ALA A 26 -20.81 -41.49 -3.42
CA ALA A 26 -21.34 -41.76 -2.08
C ALA A 26 -20.28 -42.11 -0.99
N GLY A 27 -18.98 -41.96 -1.25
CA GLY A 27 -17.91 -42.28 -0.32
C GLY A 27 -17.25 -41.09 0.40
N ARG A 28 -17.49 -39.84 -0.06
CA ARG A 28 -16.84 -38.63 0.51
C ARG A 28 -17.56 -38.00 1.71
N GLN A 29 -18.78 -38.39 2.02
CA GLN A 29 -19.62 -37.76 3.06
C GLN A 29 -19.35 -38.25 4.50
N THR A 30 -18.46 -39.20 4.70
CA THR A 30 -18.24 -39.81 6.03
C THR A 30 -16.96 -39.39 6.73
N GLN A 31 -16.19 -38.46 6.17
CA GLN A 31 -14.93 -37.99 6.75
C GLN A 31 -15.07 -36.55 7.30
N PRO A 32 -14.19 -36.15 8.25
CA PRO A 32 -14.01 -34.74 8.60
C PRO A 32 -13.59 -33.93 7.38
N ASP A 33 -13.90 -32.64 7.41
CA ASP A 33 -13.42 -31.59 6.49
C ASP A 33 -13.00 -30.40 7.34
N LEU A 34 -11.69 -30.33 7.63
CA LEU A 34 -11.10 -29.34 8.53
C LEU A 34 -10.70 -28.11 7.74
N VAL A 35 -11.31 -26.97 8.07
CA VAL A 35 -11.09 -25.74 7.29
C VAL A 35 -10.69 -24.56 8.16
N LEU A 36 -9.78 -23.75 7.62
CA LEU A 36 -9.41 -22.42 8.14
C LEU A 36 -9.96 -21.35 7.18
N VAL A 37 -11.20 -20.95 7.37
CA VAL A 37 -11.89 -20.02 6.45
C VAL A 37 -12.40 -18.79 7.19
N ALA A 38 -12.08 -17.61 6.64
CA ALA A 38 -12.72 -16.36 7.01
C ALA A 38 -14.13 -16.27 6.41
N ALA A 39 -15.02 -15.54 7.06
CA ALA A 39 -16.31 -15.20 6.46
C ALA A 39 -16.09 -14.18 5.34
N GLU A 40 -16.40 -14.56 4.10
CA GLU A 40 -16.41 -13.63 2.97
C GLU A 40 -17.74 -12.89 2.93
N ARG A 41 -17.66 -11.58 2.79
CA ARG A 41 -18.79 -10.67 2.63
C ARG A 41 -18.64 -9.90 1.35
N SER A 42 -19.75 -9.51 0.77
CA SER A 42 -19.76 -8.60 -0.37
C SER A 42 -20.99 -7.70 -0.34
N HIS A 43 -20.84 -6.53 -0.94
CA HIS A 43 -21.94 -5.59 -1.22
C HIS A 43 -21.83 -5.16 -2.67
N THR A 44 -22.94 -5.24 -3.39
CA THR A 44 -23.02 -4.80 -4.78
C THR A 44 -24.04 -3.68 -4.90
N GLU A 45 -23.61 -2.57 -5.48
CA GLU A 45 -24.45 -1.43 -5.82
C GLU A 45 -24.57 -1.29 -7.33
N VAL A 46 -25.76 -0.94 -7.82
CA VAL A 46 -26.02 -0.66 -9.23
C VAL A 46 -26.07 0.85 -9.43
N ILE A 47 -25.14 1.36 -10.21
CA ILE A 47 -24.95 2.77 -10.49
C ILE A 47 -25.52 3.11 -11.85
N THR A 48 -26.41 4.10 -11.90
CA THR A 48 -27.03 4.61 -13.14
C THR A 48 -26.85 6.10 -13.35
N SER A 49 -26.40 6.83 -12.33
CA SER A 49 -26.14 8.28 -12.38
C SER A 49 -24.63 8.61 -12.41
N SER A 50 -24.26 9.77 -12.94
CA SER A 50 -22.84 10.21 -13.02
C SER A 50 -22.21 10.47 -11.67
N GLN A 51 -23.02 10.60 -10.64
CA GLN A 51 -22.57 10.63 -9.25
C GLN A 51 -23.61 9.94 -8.39
N GLN A 52 -23.19 8.93 -7.65
CA GLN A 52 -24.04 8.18 -6.73
C GLN A 52 -23.25 7.78 -5.49
N SER A 53 -23.90 7.92 -4.32
CA SER A 53 -23.30 7.48 -3.05
C SER A 53 -24.16 6.39 -2.42
N PHE A 54 -23.47 5.43 -1.77
CA PHE A 54 -24.11 4.36 -1.00
C PHE A 54 -23.29 4.08 0.27
N SER A 55 -23.82 3.29 1.16
CA SER A 55 -23.16 2.97 2.43
C SER A 55 -22.90 1.48 2.56
N ILE A 56 -21.70 1.15 3.06
CA ILE A 56 -21.33 -0.21 3.47
C ILE A 56 -20.98 -0.18 4.95
N THR A 57 -21.67 -1.02 5.74
CA THR A 57 -21.34 -1.16 7.16
C THR A 57 -20.57 -2.46 7.35
N ALA A 58 -19.28 -2.33 7.68
CA ALA A 58 -18.45 -3.44 8.13
C ALA A 58 -18.56 -3.59 9.65
N PRO A 59 -18.36 -4.80 10.23
CA PRO A 59 -18.35 -4.97 11.67
C PRO A 59 -17.36 -4.01 12.36
N ALA A 60 -17.77 -3.43 13.48
CA ALA A 60 -16.96 -2.47 14.23
C ALA A 60 -15.96 -3.14 15.18
N ASP A 61 -16.27 -4.36 15.60
CA ASP A 61 -15.62 -5.11 16.68
C ASP A 61 -14.84 -6.33 16.23
N THR A 62 -14.82 -6.60 14.92
CA THR A 62 -14.06 -7.71 14.33
C THR A 62 -13.03 -7.19 13.32
N PRO A 63 -11.86 -7.86 13.20
CA PRO A 63 -10.88 -7.52 12.18
C PRO A 63 -11.49 -7.57 10.78
N LEU A 64 -11.16 -6.57 9.97
CA LEU A 64 -11.59 -6.44 8.59
C LEU A 64 -10.39 -6.57 7.65
N GLU A 65 -10.49 -7.44 6.66
CA GLU A 65 -9.56 -7.52 5.52
C GLU A 65 -10.30 -7.17 4.24
N ASN A 66 -9.89 -6.11 3.57
CA ASN A 66 -10.36 -5.82 2.22
C ASN A 66 -9.89 -6.93 1.27
N ALA A 67 -10.77 -7.47 0.45
CA ALA A 67 -10.45 -8.54 -0.49
C ALA A 67 -10.40 -8.04 -1.93
N SER A 68 -11.44 -7.38 -2.41
CA SER A 68 -11.47 -6.81 -3.76
C SER A 68 -12.51 -5.71 -3.92
N ILE A 69 -12.27 -4.88 -4.95
CA ILE A 69 -13.27 -3.97 -5.54
C ILE A 69 -13.44 -4.38 -6.99
N GLN A 70 -14.68 -4.52 -7.45
CA GLN A 70 -14.99 -4.82 -8.85
C GLN A 70 -15.89 -3.73 -9.42
N LEU A 71 -15.52 -3.22 -10.59
CA LEU A 71 -16.34 -2.39 -11.45
C LEU A 71 -16.69 -3.21 -12.69
N GLU A 72 -17.98 -3.35 -12.99
CA GLU A 72 -18.50 -4.03 -14.17
C GLU A 72 -19.43 -3.11 -14.93
N VAL A 73 -19.15 -2.82 -16.19
CA VAL A 73 -20.06 -2.05 -17.04
C VAL A 73 -21.07 -3.01 -17.70
N VAL A 74 -22.32 -2.92 -17.25
CA VAL A 74 -23.42 -3.78 -17.72
C VAL A 74 -24.09 -3.21 -18.96
N ALA A 75 -24.13 -1.87 -19.06
CA ALA A 75 -24.70 -1.16 -20.21
C ALA A 75 -23.99 0.17 -20.43
N GLY A 76 -23.89 0.60 -21.69
CA GLY A 76 -23.27 1.86 -22.07
C GLY A 76 -21.74 1.88 -21.90
N GLU A 77 -21.21 3.03 -21.59
CA GLU A 77 -19.77 3.27 -21.37
C GLU A 77 -19.58 4.19 -20.16
N ALA A 78 -18.74 3.81 -19.22
CA ALA A 78 -18.26 4.64 -18.13
C ALA A 78 -16.95 5.33 -18.55
N VAL A 79 -16.88 6.65 -18.39
CA VAL A 79 -15.74 7.49 -18.76
C VAL A 79 -15.11 8.01 -17.49
N ASN A 80 -13.83 7.78 -17.30
CA ASN A 80 -13.09 8.16 -16.10
C ASN A 80 -13.81 7.75 -14.80
N PRO A 81 -14.24 6.47 -14.68
CA PRO A 81 -14.92 6.01 -13.47
C PRO A 81 -14.01 6.11 -12.26
N HIS A 82 -14.52 6.71 -11.21
CA HIS A 82 -13.80 6.95 -9.98
C HIS A 82 -14.61 6.48 -8.76
N LEU A 83 -13.92 5.88 -7.79
CA LEU A 83 -14.48 5.47 -6.51
C LEU A 83 -13.75 6.17 -5.36
N ARG A 84 -14.51 6.76 -4.45
CA ARG A 84 -14.05 7.30 -3.18
C ARG A 84 -14.68 6.54 -2.01
N SER A 85 -13.88 6.23 -1.01
CA SER A 85 -14.34 5.64 0.26
C SER A 85 -14.01 6.58 1.41
N SER A 86 -14.95 6.77 2.34
CA SER A 86 -14.67 7.51 3.59
C SER A 86 -13.68 6.76 4.51
N GLY A 87 -13.31 5.53 4.18
CA GLY A 87 -12.33 4.71 4.90
C GLY A 87 -10.89 4.93 4.49
N ALA A 88 -10.64 5.67 3.39
CA ALA A 88 -9.30 5.89 2.83
C ALA A 88 -9.16 7.31 2.27
N VAL A 89 -7.91 7.77 2.14
CA VAL A 89 -7.59 9.03 1.43
C VAL A 89 -7.85 8.84 -0.07
N ASP A 90 -8.50 9.79 -0.69
CA ASP A 90 -8.75 9.79 -2.12
C ASP A 90 -7.48 10.17 -2.91
N CYS A 91 -6.84 9.19 -3.50
CA CYS A 91 -5.63 9.36 -4.32
C CYS A 91 -5.92 9.56 -5.82
N SER A 92 -7.13 9.89 -6.22
CA SER A 92 -7.47 10.11 -7.64
C SER A 92 -6.79 11.34 -8.24
N SER A 93 -6.44 12.31 -7.42
CA SER A 93 -5.69 13.50 -7.81
C SER A 93 -4.88 14.03 -6.61
N LEU A 94 -3.83 14.80 -6.87
CA LEU A 94 -3.11 15.50 -5.80
C LEU A 94 -4.02 16.45 -5.02
N LYS A 95 -5.02 17.05 -5.69
CA LYS A 95 -6.03 17.92 -5.05
C LYS A 95 -6.91 17.15 -4.07
N SER A 96 -7.34 15.94 -4.43
CA SER A 96 -8.16 15.09 -3.55
C SER A 96 -7.36 14.68 -2.32
N VAL A 97 -6.10 14.30 -2.50
CA VAL A 97 -5.20 13.98 -1.37
C VAL A 97 -5.09 15.17 -0.42
N VAL A 98 -4.83 16.37 -0.96
CA VAL A 98 -4.72 17.59 -0.14
C VAL A 98 -6.04 17.87 0.58
N ALA A 99 -7.17 17.74 -0.09
CA ALA A 99 -8.49 17.98 0.50
C ALA A 99 -8.83 17.00 1.66
N ASP A 100 -8.35 15.76 1.58
CA ASP A 100 -8.59 14.75 2.62
C ASP A 100 -7.57 14.82 3.79
N VAL A 101 -6.35 15.26 3.52
CA VAL A 101 -5.25 15.31 4.52
C VAL A 101 -5.18 16.65 5.24
N VAL A 102 -5.43 17.75 4.53
CA VAL A 102 -5.36 19.11 5.08
C VAL A 102 -6.72 19.54 5.59
N THR A 103 -6.85 19.70 6.91
CA THR A 103 -8.12 20.15 7.51
C THR A 103 -8.21 21.67 7.56
N PRO A 104 -9.43 22.25 7.51
CA PRO A 104 -9.62 23.70 7.68
C PRO A 104 -8.99 24.23 8.97
N GLY A 105 -8.31 25.36 8.88
CA GLY A 105 -7.66 25.99 10.03
C GLY A 105 -6.19 25.62 10.25
N MET A 106 -5.66 24.62 9.55
CA MET A 106 -4.24 24.31 9.60
C MET A 106 -3.39 25.48 9.08
N ASN A 107 -2.38 25.88 9.82
CA ASN A 107 -1.34 26.81 9.36
C ASN A 107 -0.38 26.13 8.37
N SER A 108 0.61 26.86 7.85
CA SER A 108 1.53 26.34 6.81
C SER A 108 2.42 25.20 7.32
N GLU A 109 2.93 25.26 8.55
CA GLU A 109 3.71 24.18 9.18
C GLU A 109 2.84 22.93 9.36
N GLU A 110 1.63 23.07 9.88
CA GLU A 110 0.70 21.96 10.11
C GLU A 110 0.32 21.27 8.79
N LYS A 111 0.06 22.04 7.73
CA LYS A 111 -0.17 21.51 6.38
C LYS A 111 1.05 20.73 5.86
N ALA A 112 2.23 21.33 5.99
CA ALA A 112 3.47 20.71 5.55
C ALA A 112 3.73 19.37 6.25
N LEU A 113 3.55 19.32 7.55
CA LEU A 113 3.74 18.12 8.36
C LEU A 113 2.65 17.07 8.15
N ALA A 114 1.39 17.47 7.93
CA ALA A 114 0.30 16.55 7.63
C ALA A 114 0.53 15.80 6.30
N LEU A 115 0.91 16.52 5.25
CA LEU A 115 1.24 15.95 3.94
C LEU A 115 2.52 15.10 3.99
N TRP A 116 3.52 15.51 4.75
CA TRP A 116 4.72 14.71 5.00
C TRP A 116 4.39 13.36 5.65
N ARG A 117 3.54 13.34 6.69
CA ARG A 117 3.06 12.10 7.32
C ARG A 117 2.31 11.22 6.33
N PHE A 118 1.41 11.80 5.53
CA PHE A 118 0.71 11.06 4.50
C PHE A 118 1.67 10.38 3.52
N VAL A 119 2.70 11.07 3.02
CA VAL A 119 3.69 10.48 2.10
C VAL A 119 4.43 9.32 2.75
N MET A 120 4.78 9.44 4.03
CA MET A 120 5.44 8.36 4.76
C MET A 120 4.55 7.12 4.96
N ASP A 121 3.21 7.31 5.02
CA ASP A 121 2.25 6.22 5.14
C ASP A 121 1.89 5.61 3.78
N ALA A 122 1.80 6.43 2.73
CA ALA A 122 1.40 5.99 1.40
C ALA A 122 2.55 5.39 0.59
N CYS A 123 3.80 5.78 0.88
CA CYS A 123 4.99 5.35 0.17
C CYS A 123 5.96 4.61 1.10
N TYR A 124 6.84 3.80 0.53
CA TYR A 124 7.89 3.12 1.29
C TYR A 124 9.21 3.12 0.51
N HIS A 125 10.31 3.11 1.28
CA HIS A 125 11.64 3.09 0.72
C HIS A 125 11.94 1.72 0.09
N GLY A 126 12.27 1.71 -1.17
CA GLY A 126 12.56 0.50 -1.89
C GLY A 126 13.53 0.78 -3.03
N ARG A 127 13.96 -0.27 -3.71
CA ARG A 127 14.81 -0.11 -4.88
C ARG A 127 14.02 0.65 -5.95
N TRP A 128 14.61 1.66 -6.50
CA TRP A 128 14.33 2.42 -7.74
C TRP A 128 12.87 2.51 -8.21
N GLY A 129 12.07 3.36 -7.64
CA GLY A 129 10.92 3.90 -8.38
C GLY A 129 11.42 4.72 -9.57
N THR A 130 10.73 4.63 -10.69
CA THR A 130 11.19 5.29 -11.93
C THR A 130 10.41 6.55 -12.27
N SER A 131 9.31 6.83 -11.55
CA SER A 131 8.49 8.02 -11.77
C SER A 131 8.80 9.10 -10.75
N LEU A 132 8.90 10.32 -11.26
CA LEU A 132 8.94 11.55 -10.47
C LEU A 132 7.60 12.30 -10.55
N ASP A 133 6.59 11.74 -11.24
CA ASP A 133 5.22 12.21 -11.18
C ASP A 133 4.60 11.75 -9.86
N GLY A 134 4.18 12.70 -9.03
CA GLY A 134 3.65 12.42 -7.70
C GLY A 134 2.38 11.59 -7.71
N LEU A 135 1.49 11.82 -8.68
CA LEU A 135 0.23 11.08 -8.80
C LEU A 135 0.47 9.64 -9.29
N GLU A 136 1.33 9.47 -10.30
CA GLU A 136 1.73 8.15 -10.78
C GLU A 136 2.39 7.34 -9.67
N HIS A 137 3.29 7.99 -8.93
CA HIS A 137 3.97 7.33 -7.84
C HIS A 137 2.99 6.83 -6.76
N LEU A 138 2.04 7.67 -6.35
CA LEU A 138 1.02 7.29 -5.36
C LEU A 138 0.15 6.13 -5.85
N ASN A 139 -0.36 6.18 -7.09
CA ASN A 139 -1.32 5.19 -7.56
C ASN A 139 -0.69 3.88 -8.03
N VAL A 140 0.50 3.93 -8.62
CA VAL A 140 1.09 2.77 -9.29
C VAL A 140 2.26 2.18 -8.53
N TYR A 141 3.25 2.98 -8.19
CA TYR A 141 4.49 2.46 -7.58
C TYR A 141 4.38 2.28 -6.06
N GLY A 142 4.06 3.34 -5.32
CA GLY A 142 4.05 3.34 -3.86
C GLY A 142 5.41 3.06 -3.21
N TYR A 143 6.48 2.85 -4.01
CA TYR A 143 7.83 2.61 -3.52
C TYR A 143 8.87 3.33 -4.36
N GLY A 144 9.92 3.77 -3.71
CA GLY A 144 10.98 4.50 -4.36
C GLY A 144 12.11 4.84 -3.41
N TYR A 145 12.99 5.72 -3.83
CA TYR A 145 14.09 6.22 -3.02
C TYR A 145 13.98 7.74 -2.82
N CYS A 146 14.95 8.35 -2.21
CA CYS A 146 14.93 9.74 -1.76
C CYS A 146 14.35 10.74 -2.78
N GLY A 147 14.78 10.66 -4.05
CA GLY A 147 14.28 11.56 -5.10
C GLY A 147 12.79 11.40 -5.41
N THR A 148 12.27 10.17 -5.33
CA THR A 148 10.84 9.91 -5.54
C THR A 148 9.99 10.45 -4.39
N TYR A 149 10.41 10.21 -3.15
CA TYR A 149 9.74 10.77 -1.98
C TYR A 149 9.71 12.29 -2.01
N ALA A 150 10.85 12.90 -2.37
CA ALA A 150 10.98 14.34 -2.50
C ALA A 150 9.99 14.88 -3.56
N ALA A 151 9.90 14.22 -4.73
CA ALA A 151 9.00 14.65 -5.81
C ALA A 151 7.52 14.55 -5.42
N VAL A 152 7.10 13.47 -4.74
CA VAL A 152 5.72 13.29 -4.25
C VAL A 152 5.38 14.39 -3.24
N LEU A 153 6.23 14.59 -2.25
CA LEU A 153 5.99 15.57 -1.18
C LEU A 153 5.95 16.99 -1.71
N GLU A 154 6.90 17.35 -2.57
CA GLU A 154 6.94 18.66 -3.23
C GLU A 154 5.68 18.93 -4.04
N SER A 155 5.23 17.95 -4.82
CA SER A 155 3.99 18.05 -5.63
C SER A 155 2.74 18.28 -4.77
N LEU A 156 2.64 17.62 -3.62
CA LEU A 156 1.55 17.80 -2.67
C LEU A 156 1.60 19.18 -1.99
N TRP A 157 2.78 19.64 -1.60
CA TRP A 157 2.94 20.97 -1.00
C TRP A 157 2.55 22.08 -1.98
N TRP A 158 2.98 22.02 -3.23
CA TRP A 158 2.55 22.97 -4.25
C TRP A 158 1.04 22.93 -4.46
N THR A 159 0.45 21.73 -4.49
CA THR A 159 -1.00 21.57 -4.63
C THR A 159 -1.74 22.18 -3.43
N ALA A 160 -1.16 22.14 -2.24
CA ALA A 160 -1.69 22.77 -1.02
C ALA A 160 -1.44 24.29 -0.94
N GLY A 161 -0.82 24.89 -1.96
CA GLY A 161 -0.48 26.30 -2.00
C GLY A 161 0.78 26.69 -1.21
N LEU A 162 1.60 25.74 -0.83
CA LEU A 162 2.90 25.97 -0.19
C LEU A 162 4.00 26.09 -1.23
N THR A 163 4.95 26.98 -1.00
CA THR A 163 6.17 27.07 -1.81
C THR A 163 7.16 26.01 -1.34
N ALA A 164 7.65 25.20 -2.27
CA ALA A 164 8.57 24.11 -1.95
C ALA A 164 9.70 24.03 -2.97
N ARG A 165 10.80 23.38 -2.57
CA ARG A 165 11.93 23.10 -3.45
C ARG A 165 12.60 21.77 -3.15
N HIS A 166 13.15 21.17 -4.18
CA HIS A 166 13.98 19.98 -4.09
C HIS A 166 15.41 20.36 -3.71
N VAL A 167 16.01 19.62 -2.80
CA VAL A 167 17.40 19.83 -2.35
C VAL A 167 18.20 18.54 -2.45
N ASN A 168 19.45 18.65 -2.89
CA ASN A 168 20.38 17.55 -2.94
C ASN A 168 21.49 17.69 -1.91
N ILE A 169 21.71 16.64 -1.14
CA ILE A 169 22.73 16.59 -0.07
C ILE A 169 23.66 15.40 -0.36
N GLY A 170 24.69 15.63 -1.14
CA GLY A 170 25.57 14.54 -1.62
C GLY A 170 24.77 13.55 -2.50
N ASN A 171 24.66 12.33 -2.05
CA ASN A 171 23.92 11.28 -2.78
C ASN A 171 22.48 11.13 -2.28
N HIS A 172 21.91 12.14 -1.64
CA HIS A 172 20.58 12.11 -1.09
C HIS A 172 19.76 13.30 -1.56
N ALA A 173 18.52 13.05 -1.93
CA ALA A 173 17.54 14.05 -2.30
C ALA A 173 16.50 14.20 -1.18
N ALA A 174 16.16 15.43 -0.86
CA ALA A 174 15.14 15.79 0.13
C ALA A 174 14.39 17.05 -0.31
N THR A 175 13.62 17.65 0.57
CA THR A 175 12.79 18.81 0.27
C THR A 175 12.93 19.89 1.31
N GLU A 176 12.67 21.12 0.88
CA GLU A 176 12.39 22.25 1.76
C GLU A 176 11.05 22.88 1.39
N VAL A 177 10.33 23.34 2.38
CA VAL A 177 9.08 24.09 2.27
C VAL A 177 9.24 25.47 2.88
N TYR A 178 8.63 26.48 2.24
CA TYR A 178 8.74 27.87 2.68
C TYR A 178 7.46 28.31 3.42
N TYR A 179 7.64 28.75 4.67
CA TYR A 179 6.62 29.41 5.48
C TYR A 179 7.29 30.28 6.55
N ASP A 180 6.54 31.15 7.20
CA ASP A 180 7.04 32.07 8.23
C ASP A 180 8.33 32.82 7.82
N ASN A 181 8.40 33.22 6.52
CA ASN A 181 9.54 33.90 5.89
C ASN A 181 10.86 33.13 5.92
N SER A 182 10.82 31.80 6.04
CA SER A 182 12.00 30.93 6.09
C SER A 182 11.78 29.62 5.34
N TRP A 183 12.88 28.99 4.92
CA TRP A 183 12.88 27.62 4.42
C TRP A 183 13.00 26.64 5.57
N HIS A 184 12.34 25.47 5.42
CA HIS A 184 12.31 24.44 6.44
C HIS A 184 12.60 23.09 5.79
N TYR A 185 13.68 22.42 6.23
CA TYR A 185 14.10 21.11 5.74
C TYR A 185 13.25 20.01 6.32
N ILE A 186 12.54 19.27 5.46
CA ILE A 186 11.72 18.13 5.83
C ILE A 186 11.95 17.01 4.84
N ASP A 187 12.36 15.85 5.33
CA ASP A 187 12.78 14.71 4.55
C ASP A 187 11.82 13.53 4.78
N ALA A 188 11.08 13.14 3.75
CA ALA A 188 10.13 12.03 3.83
C ALA A 188 10.82 10.66 3.75
N ASP A 189 11.93 10.55 3.03
CA ASP A 189 12.68 9.29 2.88
C ASP A 189 13.39 8.88 4.17
N THR A 190 14.09 9.83 4.80
CA THR A 190 14.75 9.58 6.09
C THR A 190 13.82 9.79 7.28
N ARG A 191 12.57 10.25 7.02
CA ARG A 191 11.53 10.51 8.02
C ARG A 191 12.00 11.46 9.10
N ALA A 192 12.65 12.55 8.71
CA ALA A 192 13.30 13.47 9.62
C ALA A 192 13.13 14.94 9.22
N PHE A 193 13.09 15.78 10.23
CA PHE A 193 13.37 17.21 10.20
C PHE A 193 14.20 17.55 11.44
N TYR A 194 14.82 18.72 11.45
CA TYR A 194 15.71 19.13 12.53
C TYR A 194 15.27 20.48 13.08
N LEU A 195 15.34 20.66 14.38
CA LEU A 195 14.99 21.93 15.02
C LEU A 195 16.21 22.81 15.23
N LEU A 196 16.02 24.11 15.13
CA LEU A 196 17.02 25.12 15.58
C LEU A 196 17.20 25.04 17.09
N LYS A 197 18.16 25.82 17.61
CA LYS A 197 18.47 25.91 19.05
C LYS A 197 17.33 26.47 19.90
N ASP A 198 16.32 27.08 19.27
CA ASP A 198 15.09 27.50 19.94
C ASP A 198 14.16 26.32 20.28
N ASN A 199 14.49 25.11 19.80
CA ASN A 199 13.75 23.86 19.96
C ASN A 199 12.32 23.90 19.42
N ARG A 200 12.03 24.79 18.50
CA ARG A 200 10.71 25.01 17.93
C ARG A 200 10.75 25.10 16.40
N THR A 201 11.62 25.94 15.87
CA THR A 201 11.69 26.21 14.43
C THR A 201 12.37 25.06 13.69
N ILE A 202 11.75 24.55 12.65
CA ILE A 202 12.36 23.56 11.76
C ILE A 202 13.46 24.28 10.96
N ALA A 203 14.68 23.79 11.07
CA ALA A 203 15.84 24.40 10.41
C ALA A 203 15.78 24.22 8.89
N SER A 204 16.27 25.21 8.17
CA SER A 204 16.60 25.10 6.74
C SER A 204 17.87 24.26 6.52
N LEU A 205 18.10 23.83 5.28
CA LEU A 205 19.33 23.15 4.91
C LEU A 205 20.56 24.05 5.08
N GLU A 206 20.43 25.36 4.83
CA GLU A 206 21.48 26.35 5.04
C GLU A 206 21.86 26.44 6.51
N GLU A 207 20.88 26.60 7.40
CA GLU A 207 21.12 26.64 8.85
C GLU A 207 21.70 25.34 9.40
N LEU A 208 21.28 24.18 8.83
CA LEU A 208 21.88 22.88 9.18
C LEU A 208 23.34 22.75 8.76
N ASN A 209 23.74 23.41 7.68
CA ASN A 209 25.15 23.43 7.25
C ASN A 209 26.00 24.36 8.09
N ASP A 210 25.43 25.48 8.48
CA ASP A 210 26.11 26.45 9.35
C ASP A 210 26.24 25.95 10.79
N ASN A 211 25.34 25.02 11.18
CA ASN A 211 25.33 24.42 12.51
C ASN A 211 25.32 22.87 12.41
N PRO A 212 26.48 22.25 12.06
CA PRO A 212 26.56 20.79 11.84
C PRO A 212 26.14 19.94 13.04
N GLU A 213 26.19 20.49 14.25
CA GLU A 213 25.73 19.83 15.46
C GLU A 213 24.22 19.49 15.44
N LEU A 214 23.40 20.28 14.73
CA LEU A 214 21.97 20.03 14.59
C LEU A 214 21.67 18.71 13.87
N TRP A 215 22.56 18.28 12.96
CA TRP A 215 22.42 16.99 12.28
C TRP A 215 22.56 15.79 13.21
N THR A 216 23.26 15.95 14.32
CA THR A 216 23.54 14.84 15.24
C THR A 216 22.43 14.62 16.27
N MET A 217 21.54 15.60 16.45
CA MET A 217 20.52 15.58 17.49
C MET A 217 19.46 14.48 17.33
N LEU A 218 19.23 13.97 16.13
CA LEU A 218 18.18 12.96 15.86
C LEU A 218 18.71 11.56 15.59
N ARG A 219 20.01 11.35 15.40
CA ARG A 219 20.56 10.05 15.00
C ARG A 219 21.70 9.60 15.86
N ARG A 220 21.53 8.46 16.52
CA ARG A 220 22.67 7.65 16.96
C ARG A 220 23.40 7.12 15.73
N GLY A 221 24.56 7.66 15.41
CA GLY A 221 25.57 7.00 14.57
C GLY A 221 25.54 7.22 13.07
N SER A 222 24.79 8.15 12.50
CA SER A 222 24.97 8.49 11.08
C SER A 222 25.65 9.83 10.92
N SER A 223 26.96 9.82 10.74
CA SER A 223 27.73 10.98 10.28
C SER A 223 27.47 11.20 8.77
N ARG A 224 26.29 11.69 8.40
CA ARG A 224 26.15 12.34 7.10
C ARG A 224 26.82 13.72 7.25
N LYS A 225 28.09 13.79 6.92
CA LYS A 225 28.76 15.07 6.71
C LYS A 225 28.04 15.75 5.55
N ALA A 226 27.51 16.94 5.78
CA ALA A 226 27.02 17.77 4.69
C ALA A 226 28.10 17.85 3.60
N GLY A 227 27.80 17.34 2.42
CA GLY A 227 28.72 17.41 1.30
C GLY A 227 28.91 18.87 0.90
N LYS A 228 30.14 19.27 0.56
CA LYS A 228 30.53 20.63 0.20
C LYS A 228 29.82 21.25 -1.01
N LYS A 229 28.92 20.55 -1.66
CA LYS A 229 28.13 21.06 -2.79
C LYS A 229 26.66 20.75 -2.59
N GLN A 230 25.90 21.80 -2.29
CA GLN A 230 24.45 21.80 -2.28
C GLN A 230 23.97 22.29 -3.64
N TYR A 231 23.03 21.59 -4.23
CA TYR A 231 22.35 22.05 -5.42
C TYR A 231 20.87 22.21 -5.06
N TYR A 232 20.38 23.43 -5.17
CA TYR A 232 18.96 23.70 -5.17
C TYR A 232 18.44 23.42 -6.57
N MET A 233 17.58 22.44 -6.70
CA MET A 233 16.89 22.18 -7.96
C MET A 233 15.43 22.56 -7.79
N THR A 234 14.98 23.55 -8.52
CA THR A 234 13.55 23.82 -8.64
C THR A 234 12.96 22.80 -9.58
N MET A 235 12.18 21.88 -9.04
CA MET A 235 11.37 20.97 -9.83
C MET A 235 10.06 21.66 -10.18
N HIS A 236 9.71 21.70 -11.45
CA HIS A 236 8.42 22.25 -11.87
C HIS A 236 7.27 21.36 -11.37
N PRO A 237 6.10 21.96 -11.00
CA PRO A 237 4.92 21.22 -10.52
C PRO A 237 4.39 20.14 -11.47
N ASN A 238 4.81 20.14 -12.72
CA ASN A 238 4.40 19.17 -13.75
C ASN A 238 5.44 18.06 -13.99
N GLY A 239 6.27 17.75 -13.02
CA GLY A 239 7.33 16.76 -13.15
C GLY A 239 8.52 17.28 -13.97
N HIS A 240 9.63 16.57 -13.94
CA HIS A 240 10.78 16.85 -14.81
C HIS A 240 10.40 16.65 -16.27
N GLY A 241 9.99 17.61 -16.99
CA GLY A 241 9.70 17.80 -18.42
C GLY A 241 10.07 16.74 -19.46
N ARG A 242 10.20 15.49 -19.08
CA ARG A 242 10.64 14.36 -19.91
C ARG A 242 9.69 13.17 -19.96
N SER A 243 8.62 13.13 -19.14
CA SER A 243 7.62 12.08 -19.21
C SER A 243 6.26 12.66 -19.53
N PRO A 244 5.42 11.99 -20.33
CA PRO A 244 4.03 12.39 -20.46
C PRO A 244 3.40 12.42 -19.07
N VAL A 245 2.65 13.47 -18.78
CA VAL A 245 1.92 13.62 -17.51
C VAL A 245 1.05 12.40 -17.34
N TYR A 246 1.18 11.71 -16.20
CA TYR A 246 0.32 10.60 -15.85
C TYR A 246 -1.12 11.11 -15.67
N THR A 247 -2.06 10.39 -16.25
CA THR A 247 -3.49 10.67 -16.09
C THR A 247 -4.20 9.38 -15.68
N ASN A 248 -5.24 9.52 -14.84
CA ASN A 248 -6.14 8.43 -14.51
C ASN A 248 -7.22 8.20 -15.58
N ASP A 249 -7.09 8.84 -16.75
CA ASP A 249 -8.09 8.77 -17.81
C ASP A 249 -8.15 7.40 -18.46
N PHE A 250 -9.32 6.79 -18.39
CA PHE A 250 -9.64 5.55 -19.08
C PHE A 250 -11.15 5.41 -19.24
N SER A 251 -11.57 4.50 -20.11
CA SER A 251 -12.99 4.19 -20.29
C SER A 251 -13.22 2.70 -20.21
N MET A 252 -14.40 2.33 -19.73
CA MET A 252 -14.90 0.97 -19.68
C MET A 252 -16.24 0.90 -20.40
N ALA A 253 -16.39 -0.02 -21.32
CA ALA A 253 -17.63 -0.23 -22.05
C ALA A 253 -18.37 -1.48 -21.57
N LYS A 254 -19.60 -1.66 -22.05
CA LYS A 254 -20.39 -2.87 -21.76
C LYS A 254 -19.55 -4.15 -21.92
N GLY A 255 -19.51 -4.97 -20.88
CA GLY A 255 -18.75 -6.21 -20.80
C GLY A 255 -17.35 -6.07 -20.21
N ASP A 256 -16.83 -4.85 -20.06
CA ASP A 256 -15.55 -4.63 -19.39
C ASP A 256 -15.71 -4.77 -17.87
N VAL A 257 -14.71 -5.41 -17.24
CA VAL A 257 -14.67 -5.62 -15.79
C VAL A 257 -13.28 -5.30 -15.26
N MET A 258 -13.20 -4.41 -14.28
CA MET A 258 -11.99 -4.14 -13.52
C MET A 258 -12.13 -4.70 -12.11
N THR A 259 -11.19 -5.54 -11.70
CA THR A 259 -11.10 -6.08 -10.34
C THR A 259 -9.79 -5.63 -9.70
N LEU A 260 -9.87 -4.92 -8.59
CA LEU A 260 -8.74 -4.47 -7.78
C LEU A 260 -8.69 -5.32 -6.51
N GLY A 261 -7.66 -6.14 -6.35
CA GLY A 261 -7.49 -7.04 -5.21
C GLY A 261 -6.44 -6.51 -4.23
N TRP A 262 -6.55 -6.93 -2.96
CA TRP A 262 -5.57 -6.59 -1.91
C TRP A 262 -4.42 -7.59 -1.79
N GLN A 263 -4.21 -8.41 -2.80
CA GLN A 263 -3.14 -9.41 -2.80
C GLN A 263 -2.14 -9.14 -3.92
N SER A 264 -0.86 -9.35 -3.64
CA SER A 264 0.18 -9.41 -4.65
C SER A 264 0.19 -10.81 -5.29
N ARG A 265 0.39 -10.85 -6.61
CA ARG A 265 0.62 -12.08 -7.38
C ARG A 265 2.06 -12.16 -7.88
N GLY A 266 2.98 -11.42 -7.25
CA GLY A 266 4.37 -11.34 -7.66
C GLY A 266 4.60 -10.56 -8.95
N LYS A 267 3.60 -9.78 -9.42
CA LYS A 267 3.71 -8.96 -10.63
C LYS A 267 3.87 -7.50 -10.24
N TRP A 268 5.08 -7.08 -9.94
CA TRP A 268 5.41 -5.69 -9.65
C TRP A 268 6.39 -5.12 -10.67
N CYS A 269 6.48 -3.82 -10.66
CA CYS A 269 7.39 -3.08 -11.52
C CYS A 269 8.83 -3.37 -11.16
N LEU A 270 9.54 -4.04 -12.06
CA LEU A 270 10.97 -4.29 -11.92
C LEU A 270 11.78 -3.04 -12.16
N ASN A 271 12.87 -2.97 -11.45
CA ASN A 271 13.93 -2.00 -11.57
C ASN A 271 14.59 -1.97 -12.94
N ARG A 272 15.01 -0.76 -13.31
CA ARG A 272 16.10 -0.58 -14.26
C ARG A 272 17.38 -1.20 -13.71
N GLY A 273 17.93 -2.16 -14.40
CA GLY A 273 19.33 -2.59 -14.23
C GLY A 273 19.54 -4.00 -13.69
N GLU A 274 18.51 -4.77 -13.41
CA GLU A 274 18.67 -6.22 -13.28
C GLU A 274 18.40 -6.88 -14.65
N GLU A 275 19.31 -6.66 -15.58
CA GLU A 275 19.42 -7.44 -16.79
C GLU A 275 19.70 -8.89 -16.40
N GLY A 276 18.70 -9.76 -16.61
CA GLY A 276 18.87 -11.18 -16.40
C GLY A 276 17.68 -11.93 -15.86
N GLY A 277 16.50 -11.32 -15.75
CA GLY A 277 15.24 -12.04 -15.48
C GLY A 277 15.19 -12.77 -14.13
N LYS A 278 16.02 -12.41 -13.18
CA LYS A 278 15.86 -12.86 -11.78
C LYS A 278 14.85 -11.98 -11.12
N GLU A 279 13.75 -12.57 -10.70
CA GLU A 279 12.81 -11.89 -9.80
C GLU A 279 13.60 -11.30 -8.62
N PRO A 280 13.35 -10.03 -8.26
CA PRO A 280 14.07 -9.44 -7.13
C PRO A 280 13.75 -10.28 -5.88
N ALA A 281 14.76 -10.56 -5.08
CA ALA A 281 14.62 -11.24 -3.80
C ALA A 281 13.80 -10.45 -2.77
N TRP A 282 13.09 -9.40 -3.20
CA TRP A 282 12.39 -8.45 -2.38
C TRP A 282 11.06 -8.08 -3.03
N GLU A 283 9.97 -8.43 -2.36
CA GLU A 283 8.62 -8.07 -2.75
C GLU A 283 8.24 -6.72 -2.14
N PRO A 284 7.73 -5.78 -2.97
CA PRO A 284 7.23 -4.53 -2.43
C PRO A 284 6.07 -4.76 -1.46
N PRO A 285 6.13 -4.22 -0.23
CA PRO A 285 4.96 -4.19 0.64
C PRO A 285 3.89 -3.30 0.02
N TYR A 286 2.63 -3.54 0.35
CA TYR A 286 1.48 -2.77 -0.12
C TYR A 286 1.30 -2.71 -1.64
N TYR A 287 1.89 -3.66 -2.37
CA TYR A 287 1.74 -3.76 -3.81
C TYR A 287 0.67 -4.78 -4.16
N GLY A 288 -0.31 -4.36 -4.94
CA GLY A 288 -1.44 -5.19 -5.33
C GLY A 288 -1.44 -5.55 -6.80
N ASN A 289 -2.08 -6.67 -7.09
CA ASN A 289 -2.40 -7.07 -8.44
C ASN A 289 -3.90 -7.27 -8.62
N GLY A 290 -4.42 -6.67 -9.67
CA GLY A 290 -5.79 -6.79 -10.12
C GLY A 290 -5.90 -7.43 -11.48
N LEU A 291 -7.09 -7.35 -12.05
CA LEU A 291 -7.39 -7.84 -13.38
C LEU A 291 -8.30 -6.86 -14.12
N PHE A 292 -7.93 -6.49 -15.32
CA PHE A 292 -8.82 -5.80 -16.24
C PHE A 292 -9.21 -6.73 -17.37
N ARG A 293 -10.52 -7.02 -17.49
CA ARG A 293 -11.09 -7.79 -18.58
C ARG A 293 -11.73 -6.84 -19.58
N PHE A 294 -11.17 -6.78 -20.76
CA PHE A 294 -11.75 -6.13 -21.92
C PHE A 294 -12.54 -7.18 -22.69
N HIS A 295 -13.80 -6.88 -23.02
CA HIS A 295 -14.66 -7.83 -23.73
C HIS A 295 -15.45 -7.11 -24.82
N ARG A 296 -15.43 -7.66 -26.04
CA ARG A 296 -16.28 -7.22 -27.17
C ARG A 296 -17.01 -8.43 -27.73
N ASP A 297 -18.34 -8.36 -27.63
CA ASP A 297 -19.25 -9.33 -28.23
C ASP A 297 -19.66 -8.81 -29.61
N PHE A 298 -19.44 -9.60 -30.63
CA PHE A 298 -19.69 -9.23 -32.01
C PHE A 298 -21.04 -9.74 -32.55
N ALA A 299 -21.86 -10.41 -31.71
CA ALA A 299 -23.25 -10.70 -32.05
C ALA A 299 -24.08 -9.40 -32.24
N ASN A 300 -23.66 -8.31 -31.61
CA ASN A 300 -24.22 -6.98 -31.82
C ASN A 300 -23.11 -5.97 -32.23
N PRO A 301 -22.82 -5.89 -33.55
CA PRO A 301 -21.69 -5.11 -34.07
C PRO A 301 -21.69 -3.64 -33.66
N SER A 302 -22.87 -3.03 -33.53
CA SER A 302 -22.98 -1.60 -33.17
C SER A 302 -22.47 -1.30 -31.76
N GLN A 303 -22.56 -2.27 -30.84
CA GLN A 303 -22.10 -2.15 -29.44
C GLN A 303 -20.60 -2.46 -29.27
N SER A 304 -19.95 -2.99 -30.31
CA SER A 304 -18.56 -3.46 -30.25
C SER A 304 -17.52 -2.40 -30.64
N ARG A 305 -17.98 -1.16 -30.91
CA ARG A 305 -17.08 -0.10 -31.40
C ARG A 305 -16.32 0.64 -30.31
N SER A 306 -16.70 0.50 -29.06
CA SER A 306 -15.94 1.17 -27.96
C SER A 306 -14.50 0.64 -27.87
N GLY A 307 -13.55 1.56 -27.78
CA GLY A 307 -12.11 1.26 -27.81
C GLY A 307 -11.56 0.88 -29.19
N LEU A 308 -12.38 0.91 -30.26
CA LEU A 308 -11.94 0.67 -31.63
C LEU A 308 -11.07 1.84 -32.11
N VAL A 309 -9.82 1.53 -32.52
CA VAL A 309 -8.89 2.50 -33.08
C VAL A 309 -9.02 2.58 -34.59
N SER A 310 -9.14 1.41 -35.23
CA SER A 310 -9.33 1.32 -36.69
C SER A 310 -9.96 0.00 -37.08
N SER A 311 -10.63 0.00 -38.25
CA SER A 311 -11.10 -1.21 -38.89
C SER A 311 -10.93 -1.08 -40.40
N THR A 312 -10.62 -2.18 -41.05
CA THR A 312 -10.48 -2.28 -42.50
C THR A 312 -11.20 -3.48 -43.00
N ASN A 313 -11.99 -3.35 -44.07
CA ASN A 313 -12.73 -4.43 -44.76
C ASN A 313 -13.60 -5.26 -43.79
N ILE A 314 -14.27 -4.64 -42.85
CA ILE A 314 -15.17 -5.28 -41.87
C ILE A 314 -16.63 -5.00 -42.25
N ASP A 315 -17.45 -6.03 -42.30
CA ASP A 315 -18.90 -5.85 -42.41
C ASP A 315 -19.53 -5.59 -41.04
N TRP A 316 -19.95 -4.34 -40.83
CA TRP A 316 -20.58 -3.90 -39.57
C TRP A 316 -22.10 -3.95 -39.61
N GLN A 317 -22.69 -4.36 -40.75
CA GLN A 317 -24.14 -4.31 -40.97
C GLN A 317 -24.78 -5.68 -41.01
N ASP A 318 -24.00 -6.74 -41.27
CA ASP A 318 -24.48 -8.10 -41.33
C ASP A 318 -24.70 -8.68 -39.92
N GLY A 319 -25.82 -8.29 -39.30
CA GLY A 319 -26.23 -8.82 -37.98
C GLY A 319 -26.75 -10.28 -38.05
N GLU A 320 -27.16 -10.74 -39.24
CA GLU A 320 -27.68 -12.12 -39.42
C GLU A 320 -26.58 -13.21 -39.25
N ALA A 321 -25.32 -12.83 -39.55
CA ALA A 321 -24.20 -13.72 -39.37
C ALA A 321 -23.95 -14.11 -37.91
N GLY A 322 -24.30 -13.22 -36.95
CA GLY A 322 -24.04 -13.40 -35.53
C GLY A 322 -22.54 -13.29 -35.15
N TYR A 323 -21.71 -12.85 -36.08
CA TYR A 323 -20.27 -12.59 -35.91
C TYR A 323 -19.78 -11.57 -36.92
N LEU A 324 -18.68 -10.84 -36.59
CA LEU A 324 -18.01 -9.95 -37.54
C LEU A 324 -17.19 -10.75 -38.52
N HIS A 325 -17.25 -10.35 -39.82
CA HIS A 325 -16.51 -10.96 -40.89
C HIS A 325 -15.98 -9.91 -41.89
N PRO A 326 -15.08 -10.27 -42.84
CA PRO A 326 -14.71 -9.38 -43.92
C PRO A 326 -15.92 -8.96 -44.78
N GLN A 327 -15.92 -7.69 -45.21
CA GLN A 327 -16.89 -7.21 -46.19
C GLN A 327 -16.63 -7.83 -47.58
N LYS A 328 -15.34 -7.99 -47.94
CA LYS A 328 -14.91 -8.56 -49.23
C LYS A 328 -13.96 -9.74 -48.99
N ALA A 329 -14.21 -10.85 -49.66
CA ALA A 329 -13.29 -11.99 -49.70
C ALA A 329 -11.98 -11.64 -50.42
N LYS A 330 -10.91 -12.41 -50.19
CA LYS A 330 -9.57 -12.31 -50.77
C LYS A 330 -8.79 -11.03 -50.38
N GLN A 331 -9.40 -10.15 -49.62
CA GLN A 331 -8.77 -8.97 -49.03
C GLN A 331 -8.59 -9.16 -47.53
N GLU A 332 -7.51 -8.62 -47.02
CA GLU A 332 -7.29 -8.59 -45.55
C GLU A 332 -8.34 -7.70 -44.86
N ALA A 333 -8.90 -8.22 -43.80
CA ALA A 333 -9.76 -7.46 -42.90
C ALA A 333 -9.08 -7.36 -41.55
N SER A 334 -9.20 -6.21 -40.87
CA SER A 334 -8.60 -6.02 -39.57
C SER A 334 -9.45 -5.19 -38.63
N LEU A 335 -9.34 -5.49 -37.34
CA LEU A 335 -9.87 -4.74 -36.21
C LEU A 335 -8.75 -4.42 -35.26
N VAL A 336 -8.61 -3.16 -34.89
CA VAL A 336 -7.60 -2.71 -33.91
C VAL A 336 -8.30 -2.06 -32.73
N TYR A 337 -8.12 -2.63 -31.55
CA TYR A 337 -8.64 -2.11 -30.30
C TYR A 337 -7.49 -1.63 -29.39
N ARG A 338 -7.80 -0.59 -28.61
CA ARG A 338 -6.93 -0.10 -27.54
C ARG A 338 -7.46 -0.58 -26.20
N VAL A 339 -6.61 -1.25 -25.44
CA VAL A 339 -6.80 -1.53 -24.02
C VAL A 339 -6.01 -0.49 -23.24
N LYS A 340 -6.68 0.27 -22.37
CA LYS A 340 -6.05 1.32 -21.55
C LYS A 340 -6.61 1.25 -20.13
N THR A 341 -5.72 1.37 -19.13
CA THR A 341 -6.07 1.46 -17.69
C THR A 341 -5.21 2.52 -17.02
N PRO A 342 -5.61 3.05 -15.84
CA PRO A 342 -4.76 3.94 -15.06
C PRO A 342 -3.62 3.22 -14.34
N TYR A 343 -3.60 1.91 -14.38
CA TYR A 343 -2.62 1.06 -13.72
C TYR A 343 -1.67 0.42 -14.72
N PHE A 344 -0.48 0.10 -14.26
CA PHE A 344 0.49 -0.63 -15.06
C PHE A 344 0.02 -2.05 -15.37
N MET A 345 0.18 -2.48 -16.63
CA MET A 345 -0.17 -3.82 -17.09
C MET A 345 1.10 -4.61 -17.40
N PRO A 346 1.60 -5.45 -16.46
CA PRO A 346 2.78 -6.29 -16.71
C PRO A 346 2.52 -7.46 -17.64
N GLU A 347 1.26 -7.90 -17.73
CA GLU A 347 0.89 -9.12 -18.46
C GLU A 347 -0.52 -9.00 -19.03
N ALA A 348 -0.73 -9.57 -20.21
CA ALA A 348 -2.06 -9.67 -20.82
C ALA A 348 -2.24 -11.03 -21.49
N THR A 349 -3.46 -11.60 -21.36
CA THR A 349 -3.89 -12.80 -22.05
C THR A 349 -5.00 -12.43 -23.02
N LEU A 350 -4.82 -12.72 -24.31
CA LEU A 350 -5.81 -12.47 -25.35
C LEU A 350 -6.54 -13.76 -25.72
N SER A 351 -7.85 -13.66 -25.94
CA SER A 351 -8.68 -14.79 -26.34
C SER A 351 -9.86 -14.36 -27.21
N GLY A 352 -10.51 -15.30 -27.86
CA GLY A 352 -11.71 -15.07 -28.64
C GLY A 352 -12.32 -16.37 -29.18
N ARG A 353 -13.54 -16.28 -29.64
CA ARG A 353 -14.21 -17.35 -30.40
C ARG A 353 -14.28 -16.95 -31.86
N PHE A 354 -13.71 -17.75 -32.71
CA PHE A 354 -13.54 -17.46 -34.14
C PHE A 354 -14.12 -18.54 -35.00
N LEU A 355 -14.45 -18.21 -36.25
CA LEU A 355 -14.86 -19.10 -37.31
C LEU A 355 -13.78 -19.13 -38.39
N ARG A 356 -13.43 -20.33 -38.88
CA ARG A 356 -12.57 -20.55 -40.03
C ARG A 356 -13.07 -21.79 -40.76
N LYS A 357 -13.59 -21.69 -41.98
CA LYS A 357 -14.18 -22.80 -42.70
C LYS A 357 -13.20 -23.52 -43.61
N GLY A 358 -12.28 -22.83 -44.21
CA GLY A 358 -11.36 -23.38 -45.20
C GLY A 358 -9.87 -23.20 -44.84
N THR A 359 -9.03 -24.02 -45.43
CA THR A 359 -7.57 -23.92 -45.29
C THR A 359 -6.99 -22.70 -45.99
N SER A 360 -7.74 -22.11 -46.95
CA SER A 360 -7.39 -20.86 -47.64
C SER A 360 -7.73 -19.60 -46.82
N ASP A 361 -8.43 -19.77 -45.71
CA ASP A 361 -8.80 -18.66 -44.80
C ASP A 361 -7.72 -18.47 -43.75
N SER A 362 -7.42 -17.22 -43.37
CA SER A 362 -6.46 -16.93 -42.29
C SER A 362 -7.10 -16.10 -41.19
N LEU A 363 -6.62 -16.31 -39.96
CA LEU A 363 -7.07 -15.62 -38.77
C LEU A 363 -5.90 -15.50 -37.80
N GLU A 364 -5.56 -14.27 -37.42
CA GLU A 364 -4.38 -14.00 -36.60
C GLU A 364 -4.67 -12.92 -35.55
N LEU A 365 -4.06 -13.09 -34.37
CA LEU A 365 -4.04 -12.08 -33.30
C LEU A 365 -2.63 -11.50 -33.17
N ASP A 366 -2.58 -10.18 -33.18
CA ASP A 366 -1.35 -9.42 -32.97
C ASP A 366 -1.48 -8.49 -31.76
N ILE A 367 -0.34 -8.16 -31.15
CA ILE A 367 -0.23 -7.13 -30.11
C ILE A 367 0.82 -6.08 -30.49
N SER A 368 0.59 -4.84 -30.08
CA SER A 368 1.56 -3.76 -30.16
C SER A 368 1.61 -3.01 -28.83
N THR A 369 2.81 -2.82 -28.26
CA THR A 369 3.07 -2.07 -27.03
C THR A 369 3.70 -0.71 -27.29
N ASP A 370 3.89 -0.32 -28.56
CA ASP A 370 4.50 0.92 -29.02
C ASP A 370 3.57 1.76 -29.93
N ASN A 371 2.27 1.69 -29.64
CA ASN A 371 1.22 2.43 -30.33
C ASN A 371 1.11 2.11 -31.84
N GLY A 372 1.28 0.85 -32.20
CA GLY A 372 1.10 0.37 -33.57
C GLY A 372 2.34 0.47 -34.46
N LYS A 373 3.50 0.93 -33.96
CA LYS A 373 4.74 1.01 -34.73
C LYS A 373 5.31 -0.37 -35.06
N ARG A 374 5.21 -1.30 -34.11
CA ARG A 374 5.58 -2.70 -34.26
C ARG A 374 4.47 -3.59 -33.78
N TRP A 375 4.27 -4.69 -34.51
CA TRP A 375 3.28 -5.70 -34.21
C TRP A 375 3.93 -7.06 -34.04
N VAL A 376 3.50 -7.80 -33.03
CA VAL A 376 3.93 -9.17 -32.78
C VAL A 376 2.72 -10.06 -32.93
N THR A 377 2.76 -11.04 -33.87
CA THR A 377 1.72 -12.06 -34.00
C THR A 377 1.88 -13.05 -32.86
N ILE A 378 0.86 -13.12 -32.00
CA ILE A 378 0.87 -13.96 -30.81
C ILE A 378 0.08 -15.26 -30.99
N TRP A 379 -0.80 -15.31 -31.99
CA TRP A 379 -1.58 -16.48 -32.31
C TRP A 379 -2.00 -16.52 -33.78
N ARG A 380 -2.10 -17.73 -34.32
CA ARG A 380 -2.66 -18.04 -35.65
C ARG A 380 -3.61 -19.21 -35.55
N ALA A 381 -4.73 -19.16 -36.25
CA ALA A 381 -5.69 -20.23 -36.27
C ALA A 381 -5.15 -21.46 -37.03
N GLU A 382 -5.21 -22.61 -36.37
CA GLU A 382 -4.97 -23.91 -36.94
C GLU A 382 -6.30 -24.71 -37.05
N GLY A 383 -6.48 -25.52 -38.06
CA GLY A 383 -7.74 -26.28 -38.27
C GLY A 383 -8.86 -25.44 -38.92
N THR A 384 -10.04 -26.03 -39.08
CA THR A 384 -11.23 -25.46 -39.69
C THR A 384 -12.46 -25.65 -38.80
N GLY A 385 -13.53 -24.89 -39.06
CA GLY A 385 -14.74 -24.89 -38.25
C GLY A 385 -14.77 -23.75 -37.25
N SER A 386 -15.49 -23.91 -36.13
CA SER A 386 -15.49 -22.94 -35.03
C SER A 386 -14.24 -23.20 -34.18
N VAL A 387 -13.37 -22.20 -34.06
CA VAL A 387 -12.10 -22.30 -33.34
C VAL A 387 -12.16 -21.39 -32.10
N LYS A 388 -11.91 -21.97 -30.95
CA LYS A 388 -11.61 -21.16 -29.73
C LYS A 388 -10.15 -20.75 -29.79
N GLY A 389 -9.88 -19.46 -29.89
CA GLY A 389 -8.52 -18.95 -29.87
C GLY A 389 -7.81 -19.33 -28.57
N SER A 390 -6.64 -19.91 -28.69
CA SER A 390 -5.81 -20.20 -27.55
C SER A 390 -5.42 -18.88 -26.87
N ALA A 391 -5.59 -18.81 -25.57
CA ALA A 391 -5.06 -17.72 -24.80
C ALA A 391 -3.53 -17.70 -24.93
N VAL A 392 -2.97 -16.57 -25.34
CA VAL A 392 -1.54 -16.36 -25.36
C VAL A 392 -1.21 -15.28 -24.37
N THR A 393 -0.45 -15.63 -23.36
CA THR A 393 0.04 -14.67 -22.37
C THR A 393 1.21 -13.90 -22.94
N THR A 394 1.08 -12.59 -22.99
CA THR A 394 2.13 -11.69 -23.46
C THR A 394 2.51 -10.75 -22.35
N GLN A 395 3.79 -10.72 -22.02
CA GLN A 395 4.29 -9.73 -21.05
C GLN A 395 4.47 -8.38 -21.74
N THR A 396 3.84 -7.35 -21.19
CA THR A 396 4.05 -5.98 -21.61
C THR A 396 5.23 -5.39 -20.86
N GLN A 397 6.40 -6.02 -21.00
CA GLN A 397 7.62 -5.59 -20.32
C GLN A 397 8.19 -4.31 -20.91
N GLN A 398 8.91 -3.59 -20.08
CA GLN A 398 9.75 -2.48 -20.53
C GLN A 398 10.90 -3.03 -21.38
N VAL A 399 10.91 -2.70 -22.65
CA VAL A 399 11.90 -3.23 -23.61
C VAL A 399 13.23 -2.51 -23.51
N THR A 400 13.23 -1.29 -23.01
CA THR A 400 14.46 -0.48 -22.85
C THR A 400 14.43 0.36 -21.59
N THR A 401 15.61 0.72 -21.07
CA THR A 401 15.79 1.52 -19.86
C THR A 401 15.18 2.93 -19.92
N ASN A 402 14.77 3.42 -21.10
CA ASN A 402 14.27 4.78 -21.31
C ASN A 402 12.80 4.83 -21.73
N VAL A 403 12.10 3.69 -21.77
CA VAL A 403 10.70 3.65 -22.19
C VAL A 403 9.79 3.62 -20.95
N PRO A 404 8.80 4.49 -20.85
CA PRO A 404 7.87 4.49 -19.75
C PRO A 404 7.03 3.20 -19.74
N TRP A 405 6.48 2.91 -18.60
CA TRP A 405 5.63 1.79 -18.29
C TRP A 405 4.38 1.73 -19.15
N LYS A 406 3.78 0.54 -19.33
CA LYS A 406 2.67 0.34 -20.25
C LYS A 406 1.34 0.45 -19.54
N TYR A 407 0.63 1.55 -19.76
CA TYR A 407 -0.76 1.77 -19.37
C TYR A 407 -1.75 1.45 -20.48
N SER A 408 -1.23 1.17 -21.67
CA SER A 408 -2.03 0.77 -22.82
C SER A 408 -1.25 -0.08 -23.80
N TYR A 409 -1.99 -0.91 -24.53
CA TYR A 409 -1.50 -1.61 -25.70
C TYR A 409 -2.59 -1.68 -26.76
N LEU A 410 -2.21 -2.01 -27.99
CA LEU A 410 -3.13 -2.28 -29.07
C LEU A 410 -3.17 -3.79 -29.31
N MET A 411 -4.38 -4.33 -29.51
CA MET A 411 -4.60 -5.67 -30.03
C MET A 411 -5.24 -5.58 -31.40
N ARG A 412 -4.79 -6.41 -32.32
CA ARG A 412 -5.28 -6.46 -33.70
C ARG A 412 -5.70 -7.88 -34.06
N LEU A 413 -6.95 -8.01 -34.50
CA LEU A 413 -7.44 -9.19 -35.16
C LEU A 413 -7.31 -9.00 -36.66
N ARG A 414 -6.62 -9.90 -37.37
CA ARG A 414 -6.54 -9.93 -38.82
C ARG A 414 -7.26 -11.18 -39.35
N MET A 415 -8.05 -11.00 -40.42
CA MET A 415 -8.84 -12.03 -41.04
C MET A 415 -8.71 -11.95 -42.57
N ARG A 416 -8.66 -13.08 -43.25
CA ARG A 416 -8.76 -13.14 -44.72
C ARG A 416 -9.55 -14.35 -45.13
N ALA A 417 -10.67 -14.14 -45.81
CA ALA A 417 -11.49 -15.17 -46.40
C ALA A 417 -10.96 -15.55 -47.78
N GLY A 418 -10.82 -16.84 -48.05
CA GLY A 418 -10.33 -17.35 -49.35
C GLY A 418 -11.38 -17.36 -50.44
N LYS A 419 -12.64 -17.71 -50.10
CA LYS A 419 -13.74 -17.88 -51.06
C LYS A 419 -14.88 -16.91 -50.79
N SER A 420 -15.59 -17.07 -49.69
CA SER A 420 -16.70 -16.22 -49.25
C SER A 420 -16.32 -15.40 -48.05
N SER A 421 -16.76 -14.12 -48.00
CA SER A 421 -16.50 -13.22 -46.88
C SER A 421 -16.98 -13.78 -45.53
N ARG A 422 -18.01 -14.62 -45.52
CA ARG A 422 -18.58 -15.33 -44.37
C ARG A 422 -17.85 -16.62 -43.98
N ASP A 423 -16.71 -16.97 -44.62
CA ASP A 423 -15.96 -18.19 -44.31
C ASP A 423 -14.98 -18.00 -43.13
N VAL A 424 -14.68 -16.77 -42.76
CA VAL A 424 -13.86 -16.42 -41.61
C VAL A 424 -14.51 -15.29 -40.79
N GLY A 425 -14.45 -15.35 -39.49
CA GLY A 425 -15.05 -14.33 -38.63
C GLY A 425 -14.75 -14.48 -37.16
N ALA A 426 -15.19 -13.50 -36.36
CA ALA A 426 -15.05 -13.46 -34.92
C ALA A 426 -16.41 -13.26 -34.26
N TYR A 427 -16.71 -14.10 -33.26
CA TYR A 427 -17.88 -13.96 -32.40
C TYR A 427 -17.63 -13.00 -31.23
N ASN A 428 -16.43 -13.01 -30.70
CA ASN A 428 -15.96 -12.10 -29.62
C ASN A 428 -14.45 -11.91 -29.71
N LEU A 429 -13.98 -10.89 -28.96
CA LEU A 429 -12.57 -10.64 -28.70
C LEU A 429 -12.43 -10.19 -27.25
N GLU A 430 -11.51 -10.80 -26.54
CA GLU A 430 -11.29 -10.57 -25.13
C GLU A 430 -9.82 -10.37 -24.83
N SER A 431 -9.53 -9.58 -23.79
CA SER A 431 -8.24 -9.61 -23.13
C SER A 431 -8.40 -9.55 -21.62
N ALA A 432 -7.54 -10.27 -20.91
CA ALA A 432 -7.41 -10.24 -19.47
C ALA A 432 -6.01 -9.72 -19.11
N SER A 433 -5.92 -8.47 -18.66
CA SER A 433 -4.68 -7.80 -18.29
C SER A 433 -4.50 -7.83 -16.79
N VAL A 434 -3.37 -8.33 -16.31
CA VAL A 434 -2.97 -8.17 -14.92
C VAL A 434 -2.67 -6.70 -14.67
N LEU A 435 -3.18 -6.17 -13.56
CA LEU A 435 -2.93 -4.80 -13.10
C LEU A 435 -1.93 -4.81 -11.95
N ALA A 436 -1.17 -3.73 -11.84
CA ALA A 436 -0.21 -3.54 -10.78
C ALA A 436 -0.31 -2.11 -10.22
N TYR A 437 -0.45 -1.96 -8.89
CA TYR A 437 -0.75 -0.70 -8.23
C TYR A 437 -0.37 -0.69 -6.74
N ASN A 438 -0.39 0.51 -6.16
CA ASN A 438 -0.19 0.73 -4.74
C ASN A 438 -1.49 0.48 -3.95
N LEU A 439 -1.49 -0.49 -3.05
CA LEU A 439 -2.64 -0.84 -2.20
C LEU A 439 -3.08 0.30 -1.27
N ARG A 440 -2.15 1.19 -0.88
CA ARG A 440 -2.43 2.29 0.06
C ARG A 440 -3.33 3.38 -0.54
N CYS A 441 -3.42 3.43 -1.86
CA CYS A 441 -4.24 4.41 -2.58
C CYS A 441 -5.57 3.84 -3.11
N LEU A 442 -5.90 2.59 -2.79
CA LEU A 442 -7.21 2.04 -3.10
C LEU A 442 -8.28 2.57 -2.14
N PRO A 443 -9.53 2.75 -2.60
CA PRO A 443 -10.65 3.20 -1.77
C PRO A 443 -11.13 2.09 -0.82
N ALA A 444 -10.32 1.76 0.18
CA ALA A 444 -10.52 0.69 1.14
C ALA A 444 -11.71 0.95 2.08
N LEU A 445 -12.32 -0.14 2.58
CA LEU A 445 -13.24 -0.09 3.71
C LEU A 445 -12.44 -0.08 5.03
N ARG A 446 -13.01 0.59 6.04
CA ARG A 446 -12.61 0.48 7.45
C ARG A 446 -13.72 -0.15 8.27
N GLN A 447 -13.43 -0.55 9.48
CA GLN A 447 -14.44 -0.98 10.45
C GLN A 447 -15.51 0.09 10.66
N GLY A 448 -16.75 -0.34 10.85
CA GLY A 448 -17.90 0.54 11.02
C GLY A 448 -18.50 1.01 9.69
N ALA A 449 -19.10 2.19 9.71
CA ALA A 449 -19.80 2.75 8.55
C ALA A 449 -18.83 3.37 7.55
N ASN A 450 -18.99 3.00 6.28
CA ASN A 450 -18.26 3.55 5.14
C ASN A 450 -19.24 4.15 4.15
N ARG A 451 -18.97 5.38 3.71
CA ARG A 451 -19.66 6.00 2.60
C ARG A 451 -18.81 5.85 1.35
N ILE A 452 -19.37 5.21 0.33
CA ILE A 452 -18.74 5.05 -0.98
C ILE A 452 -19.41 6.02 -1.95
N THR A 453 -18.61 6.70 -2.75
CA THR A 453 -19.12 7.58 -3.82
C THR A 453 -18.49 7.13 -5.12
N PHE A 454 -19.33 6.79 -6.09
CA PHE A 454 -18.95 6.61 -7.48
C PHE A 454 -19.17 7.91 -8.23
N SER A 455 -18.27 8.24 -9.14
CA SER A 455 -18.45 9.31 -10.12
C SER A 455 -17.83 8.95 -11.46
N ASP A 456 -18.37 9.48 -12.56
CA ASP A 456 -17.78 9.41 -13.88
C ASP A 456 -18.16 10.62 -14.75
N GLU A 457 -17.55 10.71 -15.93
CA GLU A 457 -17.74 11.80 -16.91
C GLU A 457 -18.61 11.38 -18.12
N ALA A 458 -19.28 10.23 -18.03
CA ALA A 458 -20.11 9.74 -19.11
C ALA A 458 -21.29 10.68 -19.41
N LYS A 459 -21.45 11.07 -20.66
CA LYS A 459 -22.58 11.91 -21.13
C LYS A 459 -23.83 11.09 -21.50
N ALA A 460 -23.62 9.83 -21.88
CA ALA A 460 -24.68 8.89 -22.21
C ALA A 460 -25.09 8.03 -21.02
N SER A 461 -26.30 7.45 -21.10
CA SER A 461 -26.78 6.50 -20.11
C SER A 461 -25.86 5.30 -20.02
N ARG A 462 -25.54 4.89 -18.80
CA ARG A 462 -24.81 3.65 -18.54
C ARG A 462 -25.29 3.02 -17.24
N THR A 463 -24.92 1.75 -17.06
CA THR A 463 -25.15 1.01 -15.84
C THR A 463 -23.83 0.36 -15.45
N VAL A 464 -23.36 0.67 -14.24
CA VAL A 464 -22.14 0.10 -13.65
C VAL A 464 -22.52 -0.63 -12.37
N LYS A 465 -22.04 -1.86 -12.20
CA LYS A 465 -22.07 -2.55 -10.91
C LYS A 465 -20.75 -2.31 -10.19
N VAL A 466 -20.85 -1.88 -8.95
CA VAL A 466 -19.72 -1.72 -8.03
C VAL A 466 -19.86 -2.75 -6.92
N THR A 467 -18.91 -3.68 -6.83
CA THR A 467 -18.91 -4.70 -5.79
C THR A 467 -17.69 -4.55 -4.92
N TYR A 468 -17.90 -4.37 -3.63
CA TYR A 468 -16.87 -4.48 -2.58
C TYR A 468 -16.93 -5.87 -1.98
N SER A 469 -15.78 -6.53 -1.83
CA SER A 469 -15.65 -7.77 -1.08
C SER A 469 -14.63 -7.61 0.04
N TRP A 470 -14.96 -8.19 1.19
CA TRP A 470 -14.07 -8.17 2.35
C TRP A 470 -14.21 -9.47 3.14
N ARG A 471 -13.30 -9.70 4.06
CA ARG A 471 -13.35 -10.80 5.00
C ARG A 471 -13.48 -10.26 6.41
N ASP A 472 -14.37 -10.85 7.16
CA ASP A 472 -14.51 -10.68 8.59
C ASP A 472 -14.52 -12.06 9.27
N ASP A 473 -14.61 -12.09 10.59
CA ASP A 473 -14.62 -13.35 11.34
C ASP A 473 -13.43 -14.26 10.99
N LEU A 474 -12.22 -13.67 10.94
CA LEU A 474 -11.00 -14.37 10.56
C LEU A 474 -10.74 -15.58 11.45
N PRO A 475 -10.28 -16.73 10.90
CA PRO A 475 -9.96 -17.92 11.70
C PRO A 475 -8.74 -17.69 12.62
N VAL A 476 -7.84 -16.79 12.27
CA VAL A 476 -6.68 -16.39 13.10
C VAL A 476 -6.99 -15.02 13.70
N ARG A 477 -7.14 -14.96 15.03
CA ARG A 477 -7.42 -13.74 15.79
C ARG A 477 -6.33 -13.48 16.81
N LEU A 478 -6.00 -12.22 17.01
CA LEU A 478 -5.03 -11.75 17.99
C LEU A 478 -5.75 -11.01 19.12
N SER A 479 -5.19 -11.09 20.33
CA SER A 479 -5.65 -10.27 21.47
C SER A 479 -5.39 -8.77 21.23
N ASN A 480 -4.45 -8.42 20.36
CA ASN A 480 -4.17 -7.07 19.84
C ASN A 480 -3.83 -7.18 18.36
N ASP A 481 -4.63 -6.59 17.49
CA ASP A 481 -4.48 -6.67 16.03
C ASP A 481 -3.34 -5.79 15.49
N THR A 482 -2.84 -4.87 16.30
CA THR A 482 -1.71 -3.99 15.99
C THR A 482 -0.66 -4.04 17.12
N PRO A 483 -0.07 -5.22 17.37
CA PRO A 483 0.87 -5.36 18.48
C PRO A 483 2.16 -4.58 18.24
N MET A 484 2.80 -4.18 19.31
CA MET A 484 4.14 -3.60 19.24
C MET A 484 5.22 -4.68 19.15
N GLU A 485 6.34 -4.37 18.52
CA GLU A 485 7.53 -5.23 18.51
C GLU A 485 7.92 -5.60 19.93
N GLY A 486 7.98 -6.90 20.22
CA GLY A 486 8.30 -7.45 21.54
C GLY A 486 7.09 -7.68 22.46
N GLU A 487 5.89 -7.25 22.09
CA GLU A 487 4.66 -7.49 22.84
C GLU A 487 4.27 -8.97 22.82
N GLN A 488 3.85 -9.49 23.97
CA GLN A 488 3.31 -10.84 24.07
C GLN A 488 1.82 -10.83 23.73
N VAL A 489 1.46 -11.51 22.66
CA VAL A 489 0.11 -11.53 22.09
C VAL A 489 -0.44 -12.95 22.14
N SER A 490 -1.69 -13.09 22.57
CA SER A 490 -2.42 -14.35 22.42
C SER A 490 -2.96 -14.43 21.00
N VAL A 491 -2.70 -15.54 20.31
CA VAL A 491 -3.21 -15.83 18.96
C VAL A 491 -4.12 -17.04 19.06
N SER A 492 -5.38 -16.85 18.70
CA SER A 492 -6.36 -17.95 18.65
C SER A 492 -6.62 -18.35 17.20
N VAL A 493 -6.63 -19.66 16.94
CA VAL A 493 -6.90 -20.26 15.66
C VAL A 493 -8.15 -21.10 15.75
N ARG A 494 -9.22 -20.70 15.05
CA ARG A 494 -10.49 -21.42 14.98
C ARG A 494 -10.48 -22.34 13.77
N VAL A 495 -10.61 -23.64 14.03
CA VAL A 495 -10.75 -24.69 13.02
C VAL A 495 -12.20 -25.12 12.96
N ALA A 496 -12.82 -25.06 11.78
CA ALA A 496 -14.16 -25.59 11.57
C ALA A 496 -14.09 -26.99 10.93
N ASN A 497 -15.01 -27.88 11.31
CA ASN A 497 -15.20 -29.17 10.67
C ASN A 497 -16.51 -29.14 9.86
N ARG A 498 -16.40 -29.04 8.55
CA ARG A 498 -17.55 -29.06 7.62
C ARG A 498 -18.00 -30.45 7.18
N GLY A 499 -17.21 -31.45 7.56
CA GLY A 499 -17.49 -32.86 7.26
C GLY A 499 -18.59 -33.46 8.14
N ALA A 500 -19.01 -34.65 7.79
CA ALA A 500 -20.07 -35.38 8.47
C ALA A 500 -19.56 -36.26 9.62
N ALA A 501 -18.25 -36.43 9.76
CA ALA A 501 -17.64 -37.15 10.87
C ALA A 501 -16.91 -36.22 11.83
N GLU A 502 -16.81 -36.65 13.08
CA GLU A 502 -16.02 -35.98 14.10
C GLU A 502 -14.51 -36.11 13.82
N ALA A 503 -13.76 -35.05 14.07
CA ALA A 503 -12.29 -35.05 14.06
C ALA A 503 -11.76 -35.07 15.51
N VAL A 504 -10.80 -35.95 15.77
CA VAL A 504 -10.15 -36.10 17.10
C VAL A 504 -8.65 -35.87 16.99
N ASN A 505 -8.05 -35.32 18.08
CA ASN A 505 -6.62 -35.04 18.16
C ASN A 505 -6.09 -34.25 16.96
N VAL A 506 -6.79 -33.17 16.59
CA VAL A 506 -6.49 -32.33 15.44
C VAL A 506 -5.27 -31.45 15.72
N PRO A 507 -4.14 -31.65 15.04
CA PRO A 507 -2.95 -30.80 15.24
C PRO A 507 -3.14 -29.46 14.51
N VAL A 508 -2.77 -28.38 15.18
CA VAL A 508 -2.77 -27.00 14.62
C VAL A 508 -1.39 -26.40 14.84
N PHE A 509 -0.79 -25.93 13.79
CA PHE A 509 0.53 -25.31 13.81
C PHE A 509 0.41 -23.84 13.44
N LEU A 510 1.14 -23.00 14.15
CA LEU A 510 1.22 -21.56 13.87
C LEU A 510 2.66 -21.19 13.51
N TYR A 511 2.82 -20.47 12.39
CA TYR A 511 4.10 -20.01 11.89
C TYR A 511 4.12 -18.49 11.73
N PHE A 512 5.31 -17.92 11.87
CA PHE A 512 5.61 -16.57 11.43
C PHE A 512 6.37 -16.63 10.10
N GLY A 513 5.76 -16.09 9.03
CA GLY A 513 6.19 -16.29 7.66
C GLY A 513 5.65 -17.58 7.04
N ASN A 514 5.71 -17.67 5.72
CA ASN A 514 5.25 -18.84 4.98
C ASN A 514 6.13 -20.06 5.30
N PRO A 515 5.58 -21.16 5.84
CA PRO A 515 6.37 -22.35 6.20
C PRO A 515 7.09 -22.97 5.01
N SER A 516 6.53 -22.90 3.78
CA SER A 516 7.18 -23.42 2.58
C SER A 516 8.34 -22.52 2.08
N GLN A 517 8.49 -21.32 2.63
CA GLN A 517 9.51 -20.34 2.26
C GLN A 517 10.46 -20.00 3.44
N GLY A 518 10.54 -20.87 4.44
CA GLY A 518 11.42 -20.69 5.58
C GLY A 518 10.79 -19.91 6.74
N GLY A 519 9.46 -19.90 6.84
CA GLY A 519 8.74 -19.38 7.99
C GLY A 519 9.12 -20.12 9.28
N VAL A 520 9.13 -19.39 10.40
CA VAL A 520 9.53 -19.92 11.71
C VAL A 520 8.28 -20.36 12.48
N GLU A 521 8.31 -21.57 13.00
CA GLU A 521 7.25 -22.09 13.84
C GLU A 521 7.17 -21.30 15.17
N ILE A 522 5.97 -20.82 15.49
CA ILE A 522 5.65 -20.16 16.76
C ILE A 522 5.27 -21.22 17.81
N GLY A 523 4.48 -22.21 17.39
CA GLY A 523 4.04 -23.27 18.29
C GLY A 523 3.13 -24.28 17.63
N ARG A 524 2.82 -25.34 18.41
CA ARG A 524 1.92 -26.44 18.04
C ARG A 524 0.92 -26.65 19.15
N GLU A 525 -0.34 -26.83 18.76
CA GLU A 525 -1.43 -27.13 19.67
C GLU A 525 -2.24 -28.30 19.10
N THR A 526 -2.98 -28.98 19.96
CA THR A 526 -3.86 -30.09 19.55
C THR A 526 -5.27 -29.82 20.06
N ILE A 527 -6.23 -29.75 19.14
CA ILE A 527 -7.65 -29.70 19.49
C ILE A 527 -8.12 -31.13 19.72
N ALA A 528 -8.51 -31.46 20.95
CA ALA A 528 -8.87 -32.81 21.31
C ALA A 528 -10.03 -33.39 20.48
N ARG A 529 -11.04 -32.52 20.17
CA ARG A 529 -12.26 -32.95 19.50
C ARG A 529 -12.91 -31.79 18.75
N ILE A 530 -13.31 -32.00 17.51
CA ILE A 530 -14.14 -31.09 16.72
C ILE A 530 -15.34 -31.89 16.16
N PRO A 531 -16.56 -31.68 16.67
CA PRO A 531 -17.74 -32.38 16.18
C PRO A 531 -18.00 -32.10 14.69
N ALA A 532 -18.70 -33.00 14.03
CA ALA A 532 -19.23 -32.76 12.68
C ALA A 532 -20.08 -31.46 12.67
N GLY A 533 -19.82 -30.56 11.70
CA GLY A 533 -20.45 -29.23 11.61
C GLY A 533 -20.06 -28.24 12.72
N GLY A 534 -19.16 -28.62 13.62
CA GLY A 534 -18.71 -27.79 14.75
C GLY A 534 -17.38 -27.06 14.49
N SER A 535 -16.85 -26.47 15.55
CA SER A 535 -15.51 -25.83 15.50
C SER A 535 -14.75 -26.06 16.82
N GLY A 536 -13.43 -26.04 16.72
CA GLY A 536 -12.49 -26.07 17.83
C GLY A 536 -11.56 -24.86 17.82
N LEU A 537 -10.91 -24.60 18.95
CA LEU A 537 -10.02 -23.46 19.13
C LEU A 537 -8.64 -23.94 19.62
N ALA A 538 -7.59 -23.53 18.93
CA ALA A 538 -6.22 -23.63 19.40
C ALA A 538 -5.71 -22.24 19.80
N THR A 539 -4.94 -22.14 20.89
CA THR A 539 -4.46 -20.85 21.39
C THR A 539 -2.94 -20.89 21.56
N PHE A 540 -2.27 -19.90 21.00
CA PHE A 540 -0.83 -19.75 21.00
C PHE A 540 -0.42 -18.46 21.70
N SER A 541 0.81 -18.43 22.21
CA SER A 541 1.45 -17.22 22.71
C SER A 541 2.55 -16.80 21.74
N TRP A 542 2.43 -15.61 21.16
CA TRP A 542 3.38 -15.07 20.19
C TRP A 542 4.01 -13.80 20.71
N LYS A 543 5.34 -13.77 20.74
CA LYS A 543 6.07 -12.51 20.93
C LYS A 543 6.16 -11.80 19.59
N ALA A 544 5.36 -10.76 19.44
CA ALA A 544 5.25 -10.02 18.19
C ALA A 544 6.61 -9.52 17.70
N THR A 545 6.94 -9.82 16.45
CA THR A 545 8.22 -9.44 15.86
C THR A 545 8.08 -9.16 14.37
N ARG A 546 8.97 -8.31 13.87
CA ARG A 546 9.14 -8.03 12.44
C ARG A 546 10.38 -8.69 11.85
N LYS A 547 10.97 -9.63 12.55
CA LYS A 547 12.20 -10.30 12.14
C LYS A 547 12.00 -11.81 12.07
N ILE A 548 12.49 -12.42 10.99
CA ILE A 548 12.65 -13.86 10.86
C ILE A 548 14.15 -14.15 10.86
N ALA A 549 14.61 -15.01 11.78
CA ALA A 549 16.03 -15.35 11.94
C ALA A 549 16.95 -14.11 11.99
N GLY A 550 16.52 -13.04 12.69
CA GLY A 550 17.27 -11.79 12.83
C GLY A 550 17.21 -10.85 11.63
N LYS A 551 16.68 -11.28 10.49
CA LYS A 551 16.47 -10.43 9.31
C LYS A 551 15.08 -9.82 9.37
N ALA A 552 15.01 -8.53 9.07
CA ALA A 552 13.73 -7.84 8.97
C ALA A 552 12.90 -8.44 7.84
N VAL A 553 11.64 -8.77 8.13
CA VAL A 553 10.64 -9.10 7.11
C VAL A 553 9.94 -7.85 6.66
N ASN A 554 9.49 -7.86 5.41
CA ASN A 554 8.72 -6.78 4.82
C ASN A 554 7.50 -6.41 5.69
N PRO A 555 7.03 -5.16 5.63
CA PRO A 555 5.91 -4.71 6.46
C PRO A 555 4.69 -5.58 6.19
N GLY A 556 4.21 -6.16 7.26
CA GLY A 556 3.19 -7.18 7.25
C GLY A 556 3.80 -8.50 7.69
N ALA A 557 4.03 -8.65 9.01
CA ALA A 557 4.26 -9.95 9.59
C ALA A 557 3.11 -10.85 9.17
N GLN A 558 3.39 -11.95 8.49
CA GLN A 558 2.36 -12.92 8.12
C GLN A 558 2.37 -14.06 9.13
N LEU A 559 1.23 -14.24 9.79
CA LEU A 559 0.97 -15.44 10.58
C LEU A 559 0.29 -16.48 9.67
N TYR A 560 0.85 -17.68 9.64
CA TYR A 560 0.31 -18.83 8.93
C TYR A 560 -0.18 -19.84 9.92
N ALA A 561 -1.46 -20.16 9.89
CA ALA A 561 -2.02 -21.30 10.60
C ALA A 561 -2.15 -22.47 9.62
N VAL A 562 -1.76 -23.64 10.05
CA VAL A 562 -1.91 -24.89 9.29
C VAL A 562 -2.56 -25.90 10.20
N VAL A 563 -3.68 -26.46 9.77
CA VAL A 563 -4.35 -27.58 10.46
C VAL A 563 -3.95 -28.88 9.81
N ASN A 564 -3.75 -29.92 10.61
CA ASN A 564 -3.45 -31.28 10.17
C ASN A 564 -2.30 -31.40 9.14
N PRO A 565 -1.14 -30.73 9.35
CA PRO A 565 -0.07 -30.67 8.34
C PRO A 565 0.55 -32.03 8.01
N ASP A 566 0.43 -32.98 8.91
CA ASP A 566 0.99 -34.34 8.79
C ASP A 566 -0.06 -35.35 8.29
N ASN A 567 -1.27 -34.90 7.89
CA ASN A 567 -2.40 -35.71 7.43
C ASN A 567 -2.75 -36.87 8.41
N ARG A 568 -2.64 -36.60 9.73
CA ARG A 568 -2.96 -37.59 10.78
C ARG A 568 -4.45 -37.84 10.92
N VAL A 569 -5.25 -36.84 10.61
CA VAL A 569 -6.71 -36.95 10.53
C VAL A 569 -7.07 -37.10 9.07
N PRO A 570 -7.65 -38.24 8.65
CA PRO A 570 -8.11 -38.37 7.26
C PRO A 570 -9.25 -37.39 6.99
N GLU A 571 -9.13 -36.59 5.91
CA GLU A 571 -10.09 -35.53 5.54
C GLU A 571 -10.57 -35.67 4.10
N SER A 572 -11.71 -35.07 3.81
CA SER A 572 -12.27 -35.09 2.46
C SER A 572 -11.58 -34.07 1.52
N ASP A 573 -10.98 -33.00 2.06
CA ASP A 573 -10.26 -31.97 1.31
C ASP A 573 -9.06 -31.46 2.14
N GLU A 574 -7.85 -31.67 1.66
CA GLU A 574 -6.60 -31.24 2.29
C GLU A 574 -6.11 -29.88 1.78
N THR A 575 -6.81 -29.28 0.80
CA THR A 575 -6.37 -28.03 0.16
C THR A 575 -6.80 -26.77 0.94
N ASN A 576 -7.70 -26.91 1.89
CA ASN A 576 -8.31 -25.84 2.70
C ASN A 576 -7.73 -25.74 4.13
N ASN A 577 -6.66 -26.47 4.41
CA ASN A 577 -6.02 -26.63 5.72
C ASN A 577 -5.09 -25.50 6.14
N SER A 578 -4.97 -24.44 5.38
CA SER A 578 -4.09 -23.33 5.69
C SER A 578 -4.77 -21.97 5.56
N PHE A 579 -4.38 -21.05 6.43
CA PHE A 579 -4.81 -19.65 6.38
C PHE A 579 -3.65 -18.74 6.75
N SER A 580 -3.46 -17.68 5.98
CA SER A 580 -2.49 -16.64 6.31
C SER A 580 -3.18 -15.33 6.64
N ARG A 581 -2.66 -14.63 7.65
CA ARG A 581 -3.09 -13.31 8.04
C ARG A 581 -1.90 -12.36 8.13
N THR A 582 -2.02 -11.21 7.47
CA THR A 582 -1.05 -10.13 7.64
C THR A 582 -1.34 -9.38 8.94
N VAL A 583 -0.32 -9.22 9.78
CA VAL A 583 -0.39 -8.51 11.06
C VAL A 583 0.53 -7.30 11.01
N LYS A 584 -0.03 -6.15 11.36
CA LYS A 584 0.71 -4.91 11.47
C LYS A 584 1.44 -4.85 12.83
N VAL A 585 2.72 -5.20 12.87
CA VAL A 585 3.55 -5.06 14.07
C VAL A 585 4.15 -3.67 14.12
N LEU A 586 3.86 -2.92 15.18
CA LEU A 586 4.25 -1.53 15.36
C LEU A 586 5.58 -1.40 16.10
N ASN A 587 6.31 -0.32 15.84
CA ASN A 587 7.44 0.02 16.70
C ASN A 587 6.97 0.53 18.05
N PRO A 588 7.69 0.22 19.13
CA PRO A 588 7.53 0.95 20.37
C PRO A 588 7.82 2.44 20.14
N PRO A 589 7.04 3.35 20.72
CA PRO A 589 7.37 4.76 20.67
C PRO A 589 8.70 5.02 21.39
N ASP A 590 9.55 5.83 20.74
CA ASP A 590 10.84 6.29 21.32
C ASP A 590 10.69 7.74 21.79
N VAL A 591 10.12 7.92 22.96
CA VAL A 591 9.86 9.24 23.53
C VAL A 591 11.01 9.68 24.42
N ARG A 592 11.66 10.78 24.03
CA ARG A 592 12.80 11.32 24.78
C ARG A 592 12.98 12.82 24.58
N ILE A 593 13.81 13.43 25.44
CA ILE A 593 14.45 14.72 25.19
C ILE A 593 15.72 14.39 24.39
N PRO A 594 15.89 14.90 23.16
CA PRO A 594 17.01 14.49 22.29
C PRO A 594 18.39 14.82 22.84
N SER A 595 18.56 15.95 23.51
CA SER A 595 19.81 16.39 24.18
C SER A 595 19.52 17.46 25.22
N GLU A 596 20.55 17.83 26.00
CA GLU A 596 20.46 18.89 26.99
C GLU A 596 20.06 20.25 26.40
N SER A 597 20.42 20.54 25.15
CA SER A 597 20.05 21.75 24.44
C SER A 597 18.53 21.91 24.19
N PHE A 598 17.78 20.83 24.37
CA PHE A 598 16.31 20.82 24.28
C PHE A 598 15.64 21.17 25.64
N ILE A 599 16.42 21.57 26.65
CA ILE A 599 15.93 22.10 27.90
C ILE A 599 16.43 23.54 27.99
N ARG A 600 15.53 24.49 28.16
CA ARG A 600 15.87 25.92 28.29
C ARG A 600 15.17 26.54 29.47
N PHE A 601 15.74 27.64 29.92
CA PHE A 601 15.26 28.39 31.06
C PHE A 601 14.75 29.76 30.59
N GLU A 602 13.46 30.00 30.78
CA GLU A 602 12.81 31.24 30.32
C GLU A 602 12.26 32.04 31.49
N SER A 603 12.32 33.38 31.37
CA SER A 603 11.71 34.22 32.37
C SER A 603 10.20 34.30 32.20
N VAL A 604 9.49 34.32 33.29
CA VAL A 604 8.05 34.51 33.32
C VAL A 604 7.76 36.01 33.53
N LYS A 605 7.28 36.72 32.49
CA LYS A 605 7.07 38.18 32.52
C LYS A 605 6.18 38.64 33.69
N GLU A 606 5.17 37.86 33.99
CA GLU A 606 4.16 38.18 35.02
C GLU A 606 4.58 37.75 36.43
N ARG A 607 5.69 36.99 36.54
CA ARG A 607 6.24 36.47 37.80
C ARG A 607 7.75 36.53 37.78
N PRO A 608 8.35 37.71 38.09
CA PRO A 608 9.80 37.91 38.00
C PRO A 608 10.65 36.99 38.88
N GLN A 609 10.03 36.40 39.91
CA GLN A 609 10.66 35.44 40.83
C GLN A 609 10.45 33.96 40.39
N SER A 610 9.85 33.74 39.25
CA SER A 610 9.65 32.42 38.69
C SER A 610 10.46 32.23 37.41
N LEU A 611 10.95 31.02 37.23
CA LEU A 611 11.65 30.54 36.03
C LEU A 611 10.81 29.45 35.36
N ALA A 612 10.57 29.60 34.09
CA ALA A 612 9.96 28.51 33.32
C ALA A 612 11.07 27.57 32.82
N ILE A 613 10.97 26.29 33.16
CA ILE A 613 11.82 25.23 32.63
C ILE A 613 11.06 24.63 31.48
N VAL A 614 11.52 24.89 30.27
CA VAL A 614 10.86 24.40 29.03
C VAL A 614 11.69 23.27 28.47
N ALA A 615 11.08 22.10 28.32
CA ALA A 615 11.70 20.94 27.73
C ALA A 615 10.94 20.49 26.45
N THR A 616 11.68 20.25 25.38
CA THR A 616 11.11 19.71 24.15
C THR A 616 11.18 18.19 24.16
N VAL A 617 10.01 17.55 24.23
CA VAL A 617 9.84 16.11 24.17
C VAL A 617 9.50 15.69 22.76
N ARG A 618 10.16 14.67 22.25
CA ARG A 618 9.93 14.14 20.90
C ARG A 618 9.62 12.65 20.93
N ASN A 619 8.75 12.24 20.04
CA ASN A 619 8.63 10.83 19.67
C ASN A 619 9.53 10.59 18.45
N LEU A 620 10.63 9.86 18.64
CA LEU A 620 11.63 9.56 17.62
C LEU A 620 11.38 8.22 16.91
N SER A 621 10.24 7.57 17.18
CA SER A 621 9.88 6.36 16.45
C SER A 621 9.86 6.70 14.96
N ASN A 622 10.40 5.84 14.13
CA ASN A 622 10.66 6.03 12.70
C ASN A 622 11.92 6.81 12.30
N SER A 623 12.61 7.44 13.20
CA SER A 623 13.80 8.21 12.84
C SER A 623 15.02 7.38 12.41
N ALA A 624 15.02 6.07 12.64
CA ALA A 624 16.21 5.23 12.51
C ALA A 624 16.12 4.10 11.47
N ALA A 625 15.01 3.90 10.79
CA ALA A 625 14.83 2.72 9.95
C ALA A 625 15.01 3.02 8.47
N HIS A 626 16.21 2.79 7.96
CA HIS A 626 16.41 2.66 6.53
C HIS A 626 15.73 1.40 6.01
N GLY A 627 14.78 1.54 5.10
CA GLY A 627 14.22 0.46 4.29
C GLY A 627 13.11 -0.37 4.91
N LEU A 628 12.61 -0.01 6.08
CA LEU A 628 11.49 -0.71 6.72
C LEU A 628 10.39 0.29 7.08
N PHE A 629 9.20 0.02 6.60
CA PHE A 629 8.02 0.79 6.92
C PHE A 629 7.54 0.42 8.26
N LEU A 630 7.38 1.43 9.03
CA LEU A 630 6.99 1.27 10.38
C LEU A 630 5.80 2.18 10.56
N ASP A 631 4.66 1.56 10.54
CA ASP A 631 3.45 2.17 11.04
C ASP A 631 3.68 2.42 12.53
N ASP A 632 3.98 3.67 12.87
CA ASP A 632 4.27 4.05 14.23
C ASP A 632 3.02 4.41 14.99
N GLN A 633 2.96 3.96 16.21
CA GLN A 633 1.92 4.41 17.13
C GLN A 633 2.27 5.76 17.75
N ALA A 634 1.24 6.51 18.07
CA ALA A 634 1.32 7.51 19.10
C ALA A 634 1.88 6.88 20.39
N ALA A 635 2.56 7.68 21.21
CA ALA A 635 2.97 7.22 22.54
C ALA A 635 1.72 7.00 23.38
N GLY A 636 0.99 5.91 23.16
CA GLY A 636 -0.18 5.46 23.88
C GLY A 636 -1.01 6.56 24.57
N GLU A 637 -1.43 6.35 25.77
CA GLU A 637 -2.10 7.32 26.61
C GLU A 637 -1.19 8.49 27.01
N SER A 638 -1.08 9.08 27.93
CA SER A 638 -0.34 10.28 28.29
C SER A 638 1.15 10.02 28.58
N VAL A 639 2.03 10.91 28.11
CA VAL A 639 3.42 11.00 28.51
C VAL A 639 3.55 12.00 29.66
N VAL A 640 4.02 11.56 30.81
CA VAL A 640 4.25 12.45 31.96
C VAL A 640 5.70 12.89 31.99
N VAL A 641 5.92 14.20 32.08
CA VAL A 641 7.24 14.83 32.23
C VAL A 641 7.32 15.46 33.60
N THR A 642 8.28 15.03 34.41
CA THR A 642 8.51 15.57 35.76
C THR A 642 9.84 16.26 35.82
N VAL A 643 9.88 17.45 36.44
CA VAL A 643 11.08 18.28 36.61
C VAL A 643 11.46 18.29 38.08
N TYR A 644 12.76 18.12 38.35
CA TYR A 644 13.32 18.09 39.70
C TYR A 644 14.49 19.06 39.85
N ASP A 645 14.61 19.61 41.02
CA ASP A 645 15.84 20.22 41.51
C ASP A 645 16.68 19.16 42.24
N GLY A 646 17.80 18.79 41.64
CA GLY A 646 18.64 17.66 42.06
C GLY A 646 18.19 16.32 41.52
N ASN A 647 19.06 15.33 41.65
CA ASN A 647 18.85 13.98 41.10
C ASN A 647 17.68 13.27 41.79
N PRO A 648 16.61 12.90 41.04
CA PRO A 648 15.43 12.24 41.61
C PRO A 648 15.77 10.90 42.29
N ALA A 649 16.77 10.16 41.78
CA ALA A 649 17.21 8.90 42.39
C ALA A 649 17.98 9.10 43.72
N LYS A 650 18.37 10.34 44.05
CA LYS A 650 19.11 10.74 45.26
C LYS A 650 18.30 11.69 46.14
N GLY A 651 16.99 11.71 46.02
CA GLY A 651 16.13 12.59 46.82
C GLY A 651 15.94 13.99 46.27
N GLY A 652 16.21 14.25 44.99
CA GLY A 652 15.93 15.54 44.34
C GLY A 652 14.48 15.96 44.53
N LYS A 653 14.26 17.26 44.78
CA LYS A 653 12.94 17.82 45.04
C LYS A 653 12.17 18.04 43.72
N GLU A 654 10.94 17.52 43.64
CA GLU A 654 10.05 17.79 42.49
C GLU A 654 9.73 19.30 42.45
N ILE A 655 9.97 19.90 41.29
CA ILE A 655 9.56 21.27 40.96
C ILE A 655 8.13 21.27 40.45
N GLY A 656 7.81 20.34 39.59
CA GLY A 656 6.47 20.16 39.02
C GLY A 656 6.45 19.13 37.87
N ARG A 657 5.28 18.93 37.32
CA ARG A 657 5.07 18.02 36.22
C ARG A 657 4.07 18.53 35.21
N GLU A 658 4.19 18.03 33.97
CA GLU A 658 3.23 18.29 32.90
C GLU A 658 2.93 16.97 32.16
N THR A 659 1.72 16.88 31.62
CA THR A 659 1.26 15.69 30.90
C THR A 659 0.99 16.05 29.45
N ILE A 660 1.60 15.30 28.52
CA ILE A 660 1.31 15.38 27.10
C ILE A 660 0.24 14.30 26.82
N PRO A 661 -0.99 14.67 26.47
CA PRO A 661 -2.08 13.69 26.31
C PRO A 661 -1.82 12.69 25.18
N LYS A 662 -1.19 13.14 24.09
CA LYS A 662 -0.86 12.33 22.93
C LYS A 662 0.35 12.93 22.22
N LEU A 663 1.30 12.08 21.82
CA LEU A 663 2.47 12.47 21.04
C LEU A 663 2.60 11.51 19.84
N LEU A 664 2.24 12.00 18.67
CA LEU A 664 2.25 11.21 17.43
C LEU A 664 3.69 10.86 17.02
N PRO A 665 3.87 9.87 16.14
CA PRO A 665 5.16 9.59 15.53
C PRO A 665 5.82 10.84 14.97
N LEU A 666 7.10 11.03 15.27
CA LEU A 666 7.94 12.16 14.85
C LEU A 666 7.47 13.54 15.34
N GLU A 667 6.40 13.58 16.10
CA GLU A 667 5.90 14.81 16.71
C GLU A 667 6.78 15.25 17.89
N TYR A 668 6.77 16.53 18.16
CA TYR A 668 7.37 17.11 19.36
C TYR A 668 6.36 17.99 20.12
N ARG A 669 6.56 18.12 21.41
CA ARG A 669 5.81 19.03 22.29
C ARG A 669 6.75 19.70 23.28
N ASN A 670 6.55 21.00 23.48
CA ASN A 670 7.20 21.70 24.56
C ASN A 670 6.36 21.56 25.83
N VAL A 671 6.97 21.12 26.90
CA VAL A 671 6.41 21.14 28.24
C VAL A 671 7.04 22.28 29.02
N SER A 672 6.29 22.98 29.86
CA SER A 672 6.75 24.13 30.60
C SER A 672 6.37 24.02 32.07
N VAL A 673 7.35 23.85 32.93
CA VAL A 673 7.16 23.78 34.39
C VAL A 673 7.69 25.06 35.02
N GLN A 674 6.86 25.71 35.81
CA GLN A 674 7.27 26.91 36.53
C GLN A 674 7.99 26.55 37.83
N TRP A 675 9.14 27.19 38.06
CA TRP A 675 9.96 27.04 39.25
C TRP A 675 10.00 28.38 40.01
N ASP A 676 9.47 28.42 41.22
CA ASP A 676 9.63 29.55 42.09
C ASP A 676 11.06 29.58 42.64
N ILE A 677 11.82 30.59 42.25
CA ILE A 677 13.24 30.77 42.61
C ILE A 677 13.46 31.92 43.60
N ALA A 678 12.39 32.47 44.19
CA ALA A 678 12.47 33.64 45.06
C ALA A 678 13.50 33.47 46.18
N GLN A 679 13.52 32.31 46.81
CA GLN A 679 14.38 32.00 47.95
C GLN A 679 15.58 31.08 47.60
N ILE A 680 15.74 30.71 46.30
CA ILE A 680 16.74 29.75 45.85
C ILE A 680 17.94 30.50 45.27
N LYS A 681 19.18 30.18 45.67
CA LYS A 681 20.42 30.83 45.23
C LYS A 681 21.48 29.80 44.84
N GLY A 682 22.44 30.24 44.02
CA GLY A 682 23.59 29.43 43.65
C GLY A 682 23.42 28.51 42.49
N ALA A 683 24.28 27.53 42.40
CA ALA A 683 24.30 26.54 41.32
C ALA A 683 23.39 25.36 41.63
N HIS A 684 22.53 25.01 40.68
CA HIS A 684 21.61 23.90 40.76
C HIS A 684 21.78 23.00 39.54
N THR A 685 21.29 21.75 39.62
CA THR A 685 21.15 20.86 38.46
C THR A 685 19.69 20.47 38.36
N VAL A 686 19.07 20.90 37.29
CA VAL A 686 17.68 20.52 36.96
C VAL A 686 17.66 19.19 36.23
N TYR A 687 16.85 18.29 36.74
CA TYR A 687 16.60 16.98 36.10
C TYR A 687 15.21 16.96 35.50
N VAL A 688 15.13 16.65 34.22
CA VAL A 688 13.85 16.44 33.51
C VAL A 688 13.71 14.94 33.21
N GLN A 689 12.67 14.36 33.76
CA GLN A 689 12.42 12.92 33.64
C GLN A 689 11.14 12.66 32.86
N ILE A 690 11.22 11.84 31.82
CA ILE A 690 10.06 11.36 31.05
C ILE A 690 9.65 10.01 31.60
N HIS A 691 8.37 9.90 31.93
CA HIS A 691 7.75 8.63 32.32
C HIS A 691 7.00 8.06 31.12
N PRO A 692 7.37 6.87 30.62
CA PRO A 692 6.65 6.23 29.55
C PRO A 692 5.22 5.90 29.97
N PRO A 693 4.26 5.86 29.03
CA PRO A 693 2.90 5.42 29.33
C PRO A 693 2.87 4.04 29.99
N VAL A 694 1.96 3.86 30.93
CA VAL A 694 1.87 2.66 31.78
C VAL A 694 1.66 1.39 30.94
N ASN A 695 0.87 1.49 29.86
CA ASN A 695 0.62 0.39 28.93
C ASN A 695 1.92 -0.09 28.24
N LEU A 696 2.83 0.81 27.86
CA LEU A 696 4.13 0.47 27.25
C LEU A 696 5.06 -0.23 28.26
N THR A 697 5.09 0.26 29.48
CA THR A 697 5.90 -0.35 30.55
C THR A 697 5.41 -1.77 30.84
N ARG A 698 4.09 -1.99 30.82
CA ARG A 698 3.47 -3.29 31.09
C ARG A 698 3.64 -4.27 29.92
N ALA A 699 3.46 -3.81 28.67
CA ALA A 699 3.51 -4.66 27.48
C ALA A 699 4.94 -5.06 27.09
N LEU A 700 5.91 -4.17 27.27
CA LEU A 700 7.27 -4.35 26.75
C LEU A 700 8.31 -4.59 27.85
N GLY A 701 7.94 -4.50 29.13
CA GLY A 701 8.89 -4.59 30.24
C GLY A 701 9.92 -3.45 30.24
N VAL A 702 9.64 -2.37 29.52
CA VAL A 702 10.57 -1.25 29.33
C VAL A 702 10.60 -0.39 30.58
N LYS A 703 11.70 -0.45 31.33
CA LYS A 703 12.03 0.43 32.45
C LYS A 703 12.78 1.67 31.96
N THR A 704 12.33 2.37 30.95
CA THR A 704 13.03 3.55 30.44
C THR A 704 12.31 4.83 30.80
N SER A 705 12.57 5.35 31.99
CA SER A 705 12.48 6.78 32.20
C SER A 705 13.73 7.42 31.57
N SER A 706 13.55 8.22 30.51
CA SER A 706 14.63 9.06 29.99
C SER A 706 14.81 10.23 30.95
N THR A 707 15.98 10.37 31.55
CA THR A 707 16.31 11.48 32.47
C THR A 707 17.41 12.31 31.84
N MET A 708 17.21 13.62 31.76
CA MET A 708 18.20 14.61 31.29
C MET A 708 18.52 15.56 32.41
N ALA A 709 19.79 15.91 32.59
CA ALA A 709 20.25 16.80 33.63
C ALA A 709 20.91 18.07 33.03
N VAL A 710 20.50 19.22 33.46
CA VAL A 710 21.05 20.52 32.98
C VAL A 710 21.43 21.40 34.15
N PRO A 711 22.69 21.86 34.23
CA PRO A 711 23.11 22.78 35.26
C PRO A 711 22.59 24.21 35.02
N ILE A 712 22.29 24.91 36.08
CA ILE A 712 21.95 26.35 36.07
C ILE A 712 22.56 27.06 37.29
N ASP A 713 23.18 28.21 37.06
CA ASP A 713 23.56 29.15 38.14
C ASP A 713 22.50 30.24 38.23
N LEU A 714 21.68 30.19 39.27
CA LEU A 714 20.58 31.13 39.46
C LEU A 714 21.08 32.54 39.79
N ASP A 715 22.24 32.68 40.39
CA ASP A 715 22.81 34.01 40.69
C ASP A 715 23.38 34.65 39.40
N ALA A 716 24.01 33.88 38.53
CA ALA A 716 24.42 34.33 37.21
C ALA A 716 23.20 34.69 36.34
N TYR A 717 22.16 33.85 36.36
CA TYR A 717 20.92 34.10 35.64
C TYR A 717 20.26 35.43 36.03
N ARG A 718 20.18 35.75 37.32
CA ARG A 718 19.65 37.05 37.82
C ARG A 718 20.49 38.21 37.39
N ARG A 719 21.84 38.10 37.44
CA ARG A 719 22.76 39.17 36.98
C ARG A 719 22.58 39.48 35.49
N CYS A 720 22.35 38.50 34.67
CA CYS A 720 22.10 38.69 33.24
C CYS A 720 20.78 39.40 32.95
N LYS A 721 19.80 39.30 33.82
CA LYS A 721 18.47 39.91 33.68
C LYS A 721 18.33 41.31 34.31
N GLY A 722 19.24 41.69 35.18
CA GLY A 722 19.29 43.02 35.77
C GLY A 722 20.00 44.05 34.88
N LYS A 723 20.47 43.64 33.70
CA LYS A 723 20.97 44.50 32.63
C LYS A 723 19.92 44.53 31.49
#